data_1fae4f7b884199641da5a605853c6754
#
_entry.id   1fae4f7b884199641da5a605853c6754
#
_cell.length_a   1.000
_cell.length_b   1.000
_cell.length_c   1.000
_cell.angle_alpha   90.00
_cell.angle_beta   90.00
_cell.angle_gamma   90.00
#
_symmetry.space_group_name_H-M   'P 1'
#
loop_
_entity.id
_entity.type
_entity.pdbx_description
1 polymer ?
#
loop_
_entity_poly.entity_id
_entity_poly.type
_entity_poly.pdbx_seq_one_letter_code
_entity_poly.pdbx_strand_id
1 'polypeptide(L)'
;MEAKLLEEQKVLDDKRNLINQEIKLKAIKLEQVTNKLKQLSKEIKGNYSIEKETFNLVKSSLEKDIENYREAINNPYFGRLDFKENGSFKETIYIGKNGISNTKDVEEIVVDWRAPIADLYYSGTSEEAYYKSPKGIIEGKLELKRKFLFNDKKIEKVFDEALDQIMVSGEEGKELVDEFLKMNLEANTGKKLKEVVATIQKEQNDIIRWPKNLPIIVQGSAGSGKTTIALHRLAYLIYRYHENLKGEDILVLAPNKLFLDYISDILPSLDVSEVKQNTFEGLMLSKLKLKLKVYDKDEKIKEILEEKDELKKKLIINSSKVKGTLVYKKMLERFIRLIEKRNFEIKDITVEDEILFDKKYIEKLYKKDFKIYPINKRKDEIKKYLQLNLKSKIDDTLIVLDEKYEAKVIDAKRKYTDIEERRSKLIDIYDERDRIKENIKKNAKREFNAYFKNWKAISSNDLYKEFFNNDELFDSATAGRIPKVLAEYMKSEFNNKIENNIIDEDDLTPLFYIKILIDGVSDEEKFKHIVIDEVQDYSMFQLDIINNLAVGSSLTLVGDLAQGIYYYKGINSWDELIEDVFKGEATYIQLSQSYRSTVEIIDFASKVLNSQNLNLKECKPVLRHGQHPQIIEVKSEEDYVREIENIIDILKDDNKRSMAIVTKDNKESKEIYKVLQKNSKYKFGIVTEKSDKCEDDYLIIPSYLTKGLEFDCTIILNPSKEKYAENLLDKKLLYVSLTRALHMEFILKADSITNLI
;
A
#
# COMPACT_ATOMS: atom_id res chain seq x y z
N MET A 1 -19.27 -19.22 -39.57
CA MET A 1 -18.37 -18.22 -38.91
C MET A 1 -18.52 -16.84 -39.55
N GLU A 2 -18.40 -16.69 -40.88
CA GLU A 2 -18.55 -15.40 -41.58
C GLU A 2 -19.90 -14.68 -41.38
N ALA A 3 -21.03 -15.40 -41.35
CA ALA A 3 -22.34 -14.78 -41.13
C ALA A 3 -22.50 -14.17 -39.76
N LYS A 4 -21.96 -14.82 -38.67
CA LYS A 4 -21.96 -14.29 -37.32
C LYS A 4 -21.07 -13.05 -37.20
N LEU A 5 -19.91 -13.07 -37.87
CA LEU A 5 -18.99 -11.93 -37.89
C LEU A 5 -19.61 -10.70 -38.56
N LEU A 6 -20.29 -10.90 -39.68
CA LEU A 6 -21.00 -9.82 -40.40
C LEU A 6 -22.14 -9.23 -39.59
N GLU A 7 -22.91 -10.05 -38.87
CA GLU A 7 -23.99 -9.61 -37.98
C GLU A 7 -23.42 -8.74 -36.84
N GLU A 8 -22.38 -9.20 -36.15
CA GLU A 8 -21.78 -8.46 -35.04
C GLU A 8 -21.05 -7.20 -35.51
N GLN A 9 -20.47 -7.21 -36.72
CA GLN A 9 -19.86 -6.00 -37.28
C GLN A 9 -20.91 -4.94 -37.56
N LYS A 10 -22.12 -5.30 -38.01
CA LYS A 10 -23.23 -4.37 -38.19
C LYS A 10 -23.68 -3.80 -36.85
N VAL A 11 -23.83 -4.62 -35.80
CA VAL A 11 -24.18 -4.19 -34.47
C VAL A 11 -23.11 -3.21 -33.89
N LEU A 12 -21.83 -3.51 -34.16
CA LEU A 12 -20.74 -2.61 -33.77
C LEU A 12 -20.88 -1.22 -34.40
N ASP A 13 -21.20 -1.17 -35.71
CA ASP A 13 -21.34 0.09 -36.41
C ASP A 13 -22.58 0.87 -35.91
N ASP A 14 -23.69 0.18 -35.61
CA ASP A 14 -24.89 0.78 -35.04
C ASP A 14 -24.57 1.36 -33.62
N LYS A 15 -23.91 0.62 -32.76
CA LYS A 15 -23.51 1.10 -31.43
C LYS A 15 -22.55 2.29 -31.51
N ARG A 16 -21.59 2.28 -32.41
CA ARG A 16 -20.70 3.44 -32.65
C ARG A 16 -21.46 4.69 -33.08
N ASN A 17 -22.48 4.52 -33.91
CA ASN A 17 -23.33 5.64 -34.29
C ASN A 17 -24.09 6.21 -33.11
N LEU A 18 -24.62 5.36 -32.21
CA LEU A 18 -25.28 5.80 -30.97
C LEU A 18 -24.28 6.50 -30.04
N ILE A 19 -23.09 5.94 -29.85
CA ILE A 19 -22.03 6.56 -29.01
C ILE A 19 -21.65 7.94 -29.55
N ASN A 20 -21.50 8.09 -30.88
CA ASN A 20 -21.22 9.38 -31.50
C ASN A 20 -22.34 10.41 -31.28
N GLN A 21 -23.61 9.97 -31.30
CA GLN A 21 -24.74 10.84 -30.98
C GLN A 21 -24.69 11.30 -29.52
N GLU A 22 -24.41 10.38 -28.58
CA GLU A 22 -24.29 10.71 -27.16
C GLU A 22 -23.13 11.67 -26.87
N ILE A 23 -21.96 11.49 -27.51
CA ILE A 23 -20.84 12.44 -27.41
C ILE A 23 -21.27 13.84 -27.81
N LYS A 24 -22.04 13.98 -28.91
CA LYS A 24 -22.54 15.29 -29.36
C LYS A 24 -23.51 15.89 -28.35
N LEU A 25 -24.46 15.09 -27.81
CA LEU A 25 -25.42 15.55 -26.82
C LEU A 25 -24.73 15.99 -25.52
N LYS A 26 -23.79 15.22 -25.03
CA LYS A 26 -23.00 15.57 -23.84
C LYS A 26 -22.12 16.82 -24.07
N ALA A 27 -21.57 17.00 -25.27
CA ALA A 27 -20.80 18.20 -25.62
C ALA A 27 -21.66 19.47 -25.60
N ILE A 28 -22.89 19.42 -26.13
CA ILE A 28 -23.84 20.54 -26.05
C ILE A 28 -24.16 20.86 -24.59
N LYS A 29 -24.44 19.83 -23.76
CA LYS A 29 -24.73 20.03 -22.34
C LYS A 29 -23.51 20.61 -21.58
N LEU A 30 -22.29 20.16 -21.90
CA LEU A 30 -21.05 20.70 -21.35
C LEU A 30 -20.89 22.20 -21.65
N GLU A 31 -21.19 22.61 -22.88
CA GLU A 31 -21.18 24.03 -23.28
C GLU A 31 -22.20 24.85 -22.47
N GLN A 32 -23.42 24.35 -22.31
CA GLN A 32 -24.46 24.99 -21.49
C GLN A 32 -24.02 25.16 -20.03
N VAL A 33 -23.48 24.10 -19.40
CA VAL A 33 -22.97 24.13 -18.04
C VAL A 33 -21.79 25.10 -17.91
N THR A 34 -20.89 25.10 -18.88
CA THR A 34 -19.72 26.01 -18.88
C THR A 34 -20.16 27.48 -18.99
N ASN A 35 -21.16 27.78 -19.82
CA ASN A 35 -21.70 29.12 -19.94
C ASN A 35 -22.43 29.58 -18.67
N LYS A 36 -23.17 28.66 -18.01
CA LYS A 36 -23.80 28.94 -16.71
C LYS A 36 -22.76 29.23 -15.62
N LEU A 37 -21.68 28.47 -15.57
CA LEU A 37 -20.56 28.72 -14.65
C LEU A 37 -19.87 30.06 -14.88
N LYS A 38 -19.72 30.49 -16.15
CA LYS A 38 -19.19 31.81 -16.48
C LYS A 38 -20.13 32.93 -15.99
N GLN A 39 -21.46 32.76 -16.09
CA GLN A 39 -22.43 33.70 -15.56
C GLN A 39 -22.39 33.78 -14.04
N LEU A 40 -22.46 32.63 -13.33
CA LEU A 40 -22.39 32.56 -11.88
C LEU A 40 -21.05 33.15 -11.34
N SER A 41 -19.97 33.02 -12.08
CA SER A 41 -18.66 33.57 -11.67
C SER A 41 -18.61 35.10 -11.80
N LYS A 42 -19.48 35.71 -12.64
CA LYS A 42 -19.64 37.19 -12.73
C LYS A 42 -20.57 37.75 -11.67
N GLU A 43 -21.62 37.00 -11.30
CA GLU A 43 -22.66 37.43 -10.36
C GLU A 43 -22.20 37.28 -8.88
N ILE A 44 -21.42 36.28 -8.56
CA ILE A 44 -20.97 35.95 -7.19
C ILE A 44 -19.56 36.49 -6.96
N LYS A 45 -19.46 37.63 -6.22
CA LYS A 45 -18.18 38.25 -5.81
C LYS A 45 -17.44 37.52 -4.66
N GLY A 46 -17.93 36.37 -4.19
CA GLY A 46 -17.34 35.57 -3.11
C GLY A 46 -16.75 34.24 -3.59
N ASN A 47 -15.79 33.67 -2.82
CA ASN A 47 -15.07 32.44 -3.22
C ASN A 47 -15.89 31.15 -3.08
N TYR A 48 -17.05 31.12 -2.40
CA TYR A 48 -17.81 29.91 -2.13
C TYR A 48 -19.29 30.06 -2.53
N SER A 49 -19.79 29.14 -3.33
CA SER A 49 -21.20 28.97 -3.63
C SER A 49 -21.49 27.50 -3.94
N ILE A 50 -22.44 26.91 -3.22
CA ILE A 50 -22.88 25.52 -3.40
C ILE A 50 -23.31 25.28 -4.86
N GLU A 51 -24.02 26.23 -5.46
CA GLU A 51 -24.46 26.14 -6.84
C GLU A 51 -23.28 26.07 -7.83
N LYS A 52 -22.25 26.90 -7.63
CA LYS A 52 -21.03 26.89 -8.45
C LYS A 52 -20.28 25.59 -8.31
N GLU A 53 -20.21 25.04 -7.10
CA GLU A 53 -19.56 23.75 -6.83
C GLU A 53 -20.32 22.61 -7.52
N THR A 54 -21.64 22.58 -7.43
CA THR A 54 -22.48 21.61 -8.12
C THR A 54 -22.28 21.63 -9.64
N PHE A 55 -22.28 22.82 -10.25
CA PHE A 55 -22.03 22.96 -11.69
C PHE A 55 -20.60 22.57 -12.09
N ASN A 56 -19.58 22.79 -11.24
CA ASN A 56 -18.23 22.31 -11.47
C ASN A 56 -18.16 20.79 -11.45
N LEU A 57 -18.84 20.13 -10.51
CA LEU A 57 -18.93 18.65 -10.46
C LEU A 57 -19.61 18.10 -11.72
N VAL A 58 -20.73 18.70 -12.14
CA VAL A 58 -21.43 18.31 -13.37
C VAL A 58 -20.54 18.50 -14.60
N LYS A 59 -19.82 19.61 -14.67
CA LYS A 59 -18.87 19.88 -15.76
C LYS A 59 -17.77 18.82 -15.82
N SER A 60 -17.11 18.54 -14.70
CA SER A 60 -16.06 17.53 -14.61
C SER A 60 -16.56 16.14 -14.99
N SER A 61 -17.77 15.75 -14.54
CA SER A 61 -18.41 14.50 -14.93
C SER A 61 -18.67 14.41 -16.44
N LEU A 62 -19.19 15.47 -17.06
CA LEU A 62 -19.45 15.50 -18.50
C LEU A 62 -18.15 15.46 -19.33
N GLU A 63 -17.10 16.15 -18.89
CA GLU A 63 -15.77 16.10 -19.54
C GLU A 63 -15.22 14.68 -19.53
N LYS A 64 -15.29 14.02 -18.39
CA LYS A 64 -14.85 12.64 -18.19
C LYS A 64 -15.66 11.64 -19.03
N ASP A 65 -17.00 11.78 -19.03
CA ASP A 65 -17.85 10.93 -19.86
C ASP A 65 -17.52 11.07 -21.36
N ILE A 66 -17.31 12.29 -21.85
CA ILE A 66 -16.96 12.54 -23.25
C ILE A 66 -15.62 11.92 -23.60
N GLU A 67 -14.64 11.99 -22.71
CA GLU A 67 -13.33 11.38 -22.90
C GLU A 67 -13.43 9.85 -22.93
N ASN A 68 -14.12 9.24 -21.98
CA ASN A 68 -14.37 7.80 -21.91
C ASN A 68 -15.11 7.29 -23.16
N TYR A 69 -16.13 8.01 -23.63
CA TYR A 69 -16.88 7.64 -24.83
C TYR A 69 -16.02 7.74 -26.10
N ARG A 70 -15.11 8.74 -26.18
CA ARG A 70 -14.17 8.86 -27.31
C ARG A 70 -13.14 7.74 -27.32
N GLU A 71 -12.65 7.32 -26.16
CA GLU A 71 -11.74 6.17 -26.04
C GLU A 71 -12.47 4.87 -26.44
N ALA A 72 -13.69 4.69 -25.96
CA ALA A 72 -14.48 3.49 -26.17
C ALA A 72 -14.96 3.32 -27.62
N ILE A 73 -15.04 4.36 -28.44
CA ILE A 73 -15.65 4.30 -29.79
C ILE A 73 -14.99 3.30 -30.72
N ASN A 74 -13.70 3.05 -30.53
CA ASN A 74 -12.95 2.09 -31.37
C ASN A 74 -13.29 0.64 -31.00
N ASN A 75 -13.26 0.32 -29.68
CA ASN A 75 -13.54 -0.98 -29.10
C ASN A 75 -14.53 -0.82 -27.95
N PRO A 76 -15.83 -0.61 -28.25
CA PRO A 76 -16.79 -0.20 -27.21
C PRO A 76 -17.11 -1.32 -26.23
N TYR A 77 -16.95 -2.58 -26.62
CA TYR A 77 -17.21 -3.76 -25.82
C TYR A 77 -16.25 -4.88 -26.18
N PHE A 78 -16.08 -5.85 -25.28
CA PHE A 78 -15.26 -7.05 -25.49
C PHE A 78 -16.04 -8.35 -25.31
N GLY A 79 -17.29 -8.25 -24.78
CA GLY A 79 -18.15 -9.39 -24.53
C GLY A 79 -19.61 -9.11 -24.79
N ARG A 80 -20.37 -10.19 -25.07
CA ARG A 80 -21.83 -10.18 -25.16
C ARG A 80 -22.39 -11.34 -24.35
N LEU A 81 -23.46 -11.06 -23.60
CA LEU A 81 -24.28 -12.03 -22.91
C LEU A 81 -25.71 -11.94 -23.44
N ASP A 82 -26.34 -13.08 -23.68
CA ASP A 82 -27.79 -13.17 -23.82
C ASP A 82 -28.31 -13.86 -22.56
N PHE A 83 -28.96 -13.07 -21.69
CA PHE A 83 -29.46 -13.53 -20.38
C PHE A 83 -30.97 -13.36 -20.30
N LYS A 84 -31.63 -14.34 -19.71
CA LYS A 84 -33.06 -14.35 -19.48
C LYS A 84 -33.32 -14.53 -17.99
N GLU A 85 -33.68 -13.46 -17.29
CA GLU A 85 -34.12 -13.53 -15.91
C GLU A 85 -35.40 -14.35 -15.79
N ASN A 86 -35.57 -15.08 -14.69
CA ASN A 86 -36.76 -15.90 -14.44
C ASN A 86 -38.03 -15.03 -14.43
N GLY A 87 -38.94 -15.30 -15.37
CA GLY A 87 -40.18 -14.53 -15.52
C GLY A 87 -40.09 -13.26 -16.37
N SER A 88 -38.92 -12.98 -16.97
CA SER A 88 -38.69 -11.81 -17.85
C SER A 88 -38.38 -12.21 -19.29
N PHE A 89 -38.24 -11.20 -20.15
CA PHE A 89 -37.80 -11.38 -21.53
C PHE A 89 -36.28 -11.55 -21.59
N LYS A 90 -35.81 -12.13 -22.70
CA LYS A 90 -34.37 -12.23 -23.00
C LYS A 90 -33.78 -10.84 -23.25
N GLU A 91 -32.68 -10.55 -22.60
CA GLU A 91 -31.89 -9.34 -22.78
C GLU A 91 -30.53 -9.66 -23.41
N THR A 92 -30.13 -8.84 -24.39
CA THR A 92 -28.80 -8.90 -25.01
C THR A 92 -27.92 -7.79 -24.45
N ILE A 93 -26.87 -8.15 -23.73
CA ILE A 93 -26.02 -7.26 -22.96
C ILE A 93 -24.63 -7.26 -23.56
N TYR A 94 -24.12 -6.09 -23.92
CA TYR A 94 -22.74 -5.89 -24.36
C TYR A 94 -21.93 -5.29 -23.22
N ILE A 95 -20.78 -5.94 -22.91
CA ILE A 95 -19.94 -5.58 -21.79
C ILE A 95 -18.66 -4.92 -22.30
N GLY A 96 -18.36 -3.74 -21.77
CA GLY A 96 -17.19 -2.96 -22.13
C GLY A 96 -16.36 -2.53 -20.93
N LYS A 97 -15.24 -1.89 -21.22
CA LYS A 97 -14.36 -1.28 -20.22
C LYS A 97 -15.07 -0.14 -19.49
N ASN A 98 -15.86 0.65 -20.21
CA ASN A 98 -16.63 1.78 -19.68
C ASN A 98 -18.11 1.55 -19.96
N GLY A 99 -18.96 1.89 -19.00
CA GLY A 99 -20.41 1.94 -19.20
C GLY A 99 -20.80 3.11 -20.11
N ILE A 100 -21.68 2.87 -21.07
CA ILE A 100 -22.17 3.88 -21.99
C ILE A 100 -23.70 3.81 -21.99
N SER A 101 -24.34 4.89 -21.53
CA SER A 101 -25.78 5.01 -21.43
C SER A 101 -26.34 5.94 -22.50
N ASN A 102 -27.56 5.63 -22.98
CA ASN A 102 -28.36 6.51 -23.82
C ASN A 102 -29.09 7.53 -22.94
N THR A 103 -28.84 8.81 -23.20
CA THR A 103 -29.43 9.91 -22.41
C THR A 103 -30.95 10.02 -22.61
N LYS A 104 -31.50 9.51 -23.72
CA LYS A 104 -32.94 9.65 -24.06
C LYS A 104 -33.79 8.54 -23.43
N ASP A 105 -33.31 7.31 -23.45
CA ASP A 105 -34.14 6.14 -23.12
C ASP A 105 -33.73 5.49 -21.79
N VAL A 106 -32.68 6.01 -21.13
CA VAL A 106 -32.08 5.44 -19.90
C VAL A 106 -31.60 3.98 -20.11
N GLU A 107 -31.44 3.54 -21.36
CA GLU A 107 -30.92 2.21 -21.69
C GLU A 107 -29.39 2.23 -21.74
N GLU A 108 -28.75 1.17 -21.25
CA GLU A 108 -27.32 1.00 -21.37
C GLU A 108 -26.94 0.48 -22.76
N ILE A 109 -26.24 1.28 -23.56
CA ILE A 109 -25.66 0.87 -24.86
C ILE A 109 -24.58 -0.17 -24.64
N VAL A 110 -23.73 0.05 -23.62
CA VAL A 110 -22.67 -0.85 -23.17
C VAL A 110 -22.65 -0.86 -21.66
N VAL A 111 -22.68 -2.02 -21.05
CA VAL A 111 -22.62 -2.23 -19.61
C VAL A 111 -21.15 -2.21 -19.15
N ASP A 112 -20.87 -1.53 -18.06
CA ASP A 112 -19.55 -1.50 -17.44
C ASP A 112 -19.18 -2.90 -16.90
N TRP A 113 -17.95 -3.33 -17.08
CA TRP A 113 -17.46 -4.62 -16.58
C TRP A 113 -17.57 -4.77 -15.05
N ARG A 114 -17.59 -3.66 -14.32
CA ARG A 114 -17.76 -3.62 -12.86
C ARG A 114 -19.21 -3.83 -12.41
N ALA A 115 -20.17 -3.69 -13.31
CA ALA A 115 -21.58 -3.87 -13.00
C ALA A 115 -21.88 -5.29 -12.51
N PRO A 116 -22.89 -5.47 -11.64
CA PRO A 116 -23.24 -6.79 -11.10
C PRO A 116 -23.49 -7.86 -12.15
N ILE A 117 -24.24 -7.54 -13.22
CA ILE A 117 -24.58 -8.50 -14.29
C ILE A 117 -23.37 -8.92 -15.10
N ALA A 118 -22.33 -8.07 -15.19
CA ALA A 118 -21.09 -8.43 -15.89
C ALA A 118 -20.32 -9.58 -15.21
N ASP A 119 -20.66 -9.91 -13.95
CA ASP A 119 -20.12 -11.10 -13.28
C ASP A 119 -20.37 -12.37 -14.08
N LEU A 120 -21.52 -12.50 -14.76
CA LEU A 120 -21.85 -13.64 -15.61
C LEU A 120 -20.89 -13.86 -16.78
N TYR A 121 -20.24 -12.79 -17.25
CA TYR A 121 -19.21 -12.91 -18.31
C TYR A 121 -17.97 -13.64 -17.81
N TYR A 122 -17.60 -13.44 -16.55
CA TYR A 122 -16.39 -14.04 -15.96
C TYR A 122 -16.68 -15.40 -15.29
N SER A 123 -17.78 -15.50 -14.57
CA SER A 123 -18.14 -16.66 -13.73
C SER A 123 -19.16 -17.59 -14.35
N GLY A 124 -19.99 -17.13 -15.29
CA GLY A 124 -21.06 -17.91 -15.90
C GLY A 124 -20.51 -19.04 -16.77
N THR A 125 -20.74 -20.28 -16.31
CA THR A 125 -20.26 -21.51 -16.99
C THR A 125 -21.36 -22.51 -17.28
N SER A 126 -22.61 -22.22 -16.90
CA SER A 126 -23.78 -23.09 -17.08
C SER A 126 -24.98 -22.29 -17.59
N GLU A 127 -25.95 -22.99 -18.17
CA GLU A 127 -27.21 -22.36 -18.60
C GLU A 127 -27.95 -21.71 -17.46
N GLU A 128 -28.04 -22.34 -16.28
CA GLU A 128 -28.59 -21.75 -15.07
C GLU A 128 -27.51 -20.88 -14.41
N ALA A 129 -27.76 -19.59 -14.32
CA ALA A 129 -26.81 -18.62 -13.81
C ALA A 129 -27.49 -17.59 -12.90
N TYR A 130 -26.70 -17.06 -11.97
CA TYR A 130 -27.14 -15.99 -11.07
C TYR A 130 -26.07 -14.97 -10.84
N TYR A 131 -26.48 -13.74 -10.51
CA TYR A 131 -25.56 -12.70 -10.06
C TYR A 131 -26.12 -11.91 -8.87
N LYS A 132 -25.22 -11.34 -8.07
CA LYS A 132 -25.59 -10.57 -6.86
C LYS A 132 -25.77 -9.09 -7.21
N SER A 133 -27.01 -8.61 -7.20
CA SER A 133 -27.32 -7.20 -7.36
C SER A 133 -27.51 -6.50 -5.99
N PRO A 134 -27.56 -5.16 -5.93
CA PRO A 134 -27.93 -4.42 -4.71
C PRO A 134 -29.31 -4.80 -4.16
N LYS A 135 -30.22 -5.28 -5.02
CA LYS A 135 -31.58 -5.67 -4.68
C LYS A 135 -31.71 -7.15 -4.26
N GLY A 136 -30.67 -7.94 -4.36
CA GLY A 136 -30.64 -9.35 -4.04
C GLY A 136 -30.00 -10.22 -5.13
N ILE A 137 -30.19 -11.53 -5.05
CA ILE A 137 -29.72 -12.48 -6.04
C ILE A 137 -30.73 -12.50 -7.19
N ILE A 138 -30.24 -12.34 -8.41
CA ILE A 138 -31.03 -12.45 -9.63
C ILE A 138 -30.63 -13.73 -10.33
N GLU A 139 -31.61 -14.61 -10.51
CA GLU A 139 -31.45 -15.93 -11.14
C GLU A 139 -32.09 -15.95 -12.53
N GLY A 140 -31.50 -16.70 -13.44
CA GLY A 140 -31.99 -16.79 -14.81
C GLY A 140 -31.21 -17.79 -15.65
N LYS A 141 -31.48 -17.77 -16.94
CA LYS A 141 -30.83 -18.62 -17.93
C LYS A 141 -29.86 -17.81 -18.79
N LEU A 142 -28.59 -18.22 -18.83
CA LEU A 142 -27.58 -17.67 -19.74
C LEU A 142 -27.64 -18.48 -21.05
N GLU A 143 -28.09 -17.83 -22.13
CA GLU A 143 -28.27 -18.51 -23.42
C GLU A 143 -27.07 -18.36 -24.34
N LEU A 144 -26.32 -17.26 -24.22
CA LEU A 144 -25.11 -17.01 -25.01
C LEU A 144 -24.07 -16.28 -24.19
N LYS A 145 -22.83 -16.71 -24.33
CA LYS A 145 -21.64 -16.00 -23.87
C LYS A 145 -20.66 -15.90 -25.04
N ARG A 146 -20.39 -14.67 -25.48
CA ARG A 146 -19.60 -14.37 -26.67
C ARG A 146 -18.47 -13.42 -26.35
N LYS A 147 -17.28 -13.72 -26.84
CA LYS A 147 -16.06 -12.92 -26.71
C LYS A 147 -15.67 -12.37 -28.08
N PHE A 148 -15.13 -11.14 -28.09
CA PHE A 148 -14.70 -10.46 -29.30
C PHE A 148 -13.22 -10.17 -29.28
N LEU A 149 -12.52 -10.48 -30.35
CA LEU A 149 -11.16 -10.01 -30.61
C LEU A 149 -11.23 -8.88 -31.64
N PHE A 150 -10.68 -7.72 -31.27
CA PHE A 150 -10.62 -6.55 -32.13
C PHE A 150 -9.22 -6.37 -32.71
N ASN A 151 -9.16 -5.99 -33.99
CA ASN A 151 -7.95 -5.53 -34.65
C ASN A 151 -8.27 -4.25 -35.42
N ASP A 152 -7.54 -3.16 -35.17
CA ASP A 152 -7.72 -1.87 -35.82
C ASP A 152 -9.19 -1.44 -36.02
N LYS A 153 -9.98 -1.44 -34.95
CA LYS A 153 -11.39 -1.00 -34.92
C LYS A 153 -12.39 -1.96 -35.58
N LYS A 154 -11.99 -3.15 -36.01
CA LYS A 154 -12.88 -4.17 -36.56
C LYS A 154 -12.86 -5.40 -35.68
N ILE A 155 -13.97 -6.13 -35.69
CA ILE A 155 -14.00 -7.44 -35.05
C ILE A 155 -13.22 -8.41 -35.98
N GLU A 156 -12.11 -8.94 -35.47
CA GLU A 156 -11.27 -9.91 -36.18
C GLU A 156 -11.83 -11.31 -36.01
N LYS A 157 -12.16 -11.68 -34.77
CA LYS A 157 -12.72 -13.01 -34.46
C LYS A 157 -13.81 -12.89 -33.38
N VAL A 158 -14.71 -13.90 -33.45
CA VAL A 158 -15.83 -14.06 -32.50
C VAL A 158 -15.72 -15.46 -31.92
N PHE A 159 -15.75 -15.56 -30.58
CA PHE A 159 -15.67 -16.83 -29.84
C PHE A 159 -16.96 -17.01 -29.05
N ASP A 160 -17.73 -18.05 -29.34
CA ASP A 160 -18.91 -18.45 -28.55
C ASP A 160 -18.46 -19.51 -27.53
N GLU A 161 -18.61 -19.23 -26.24
CA GLU A 161 -18.38 -20.23 -25.19
C GLU A 161 -19.59 -21.18 -25.13
N ALA A 162 -19.35 -22.47 -25.25
CA ALA A 162 -20.41 -23.50 -25.12
C ALA A 162 -20.75 -23.65 -23.63
N LEU A 163 -22.02 -23.41 -23.29
CA LEU A 163 -22.53 -23.42 -21.90
C LEU A 163 -22.77 -24.86 -21.39
N ASP A 164 -22.80 -25.87 -22.29
CA ASP A 164 -23.12 -27.27 -21.98
C ASP A 164 -21.91 -28.21 -21.83
N GLN A 165 -20.68 -27.73 -21.98
CA GLN A 165 -19.50 -28.60 -22.05
C GLN A 165 -18.96 -29.14 -20.73
N ILE A 166 -19.63 -28.93 -19.60
CA ILE A 166 -19.23 -29.54 -18.31
C ILE A 166 -19.54 -31.06 -18.29
N MET A 167 -20.35 -31.56 -19.20
CA MET A 167 -20.73 -32.99 -19.23
C MET A 167 -20.05 -33.84 -20.32
N VAL A 168 -19.38 -33.25 -21.27
CA VAL A 168 -18.71 -34.04 -22.36
C VAL A 168 -17.24 -33.64 -22.43
N SER A 169 -16.40 -34.52 -21.88
CA SER A 169 -14.93 -34.60 -22.01
C SER A 169 -14.13 -33.26 -22.03
N GLY A 170 -13.52 -32.99 -20.95
CA GLY A 170 -12.63 -31.93 -20.43
C GLY A 170 -11.53 -31.33 -21.31
N GLU A 171 -11.39 -31.59 -22.59
CA GLU A 171 -10.26 -31.10 -23.38
C GLU A 171 -10.64 -30.02 -24.41
N GLU A 172 -11.70 -30.21 -25.19
CA GLU A 172 -12.06 -29.26 -26.27
C GLU A 172 -12.60 -27.91 -25.81
N GLY A 173 -13.26 -27.81 -24.65
CA GLY A 173 -13.74 -26.54 -24.10
C GLY A 173 -12.64 -25.67 -23.48
N LYS A 174 -11.59 -26.29 -22.96
CA LYS A 174 -10.38 -25.61 -22.47
C LYS A 174 -9.57 -25.06 -23.65
N GLU A 175 -9.45 -25.74 -24.74
CA GLU A 175 -8.69 -25.30 -25.92
C GLU A 175 -9.23 -23.98 -26.51
N LEU A 176 -10.55 -23.77 -26.58
CA LEU A 176 -11.15 -22.54 -27.12
C LEU A 176 -10.98 -21.33 -26.21
N VAL A 177 -11.08 -21.52 -24.91
CA VAL A 177 -10.82 -20.46 -23.94
C VAL A 177 -9.34 -20.06 -23.94
N ASP A 178 -8.48 -21.05 -24.09
CA ASP A 178 -7.03 -20.86 -24.15
C ASP A 178 -6.62 -20.20 -25.49
N GLU A 179 -7.29 -20.46 -26.61
CA GLU A 179 -7.03 -19.79 -27.87
C GLU A 179 -7.35 -18.28 -27.81
N PHE A 180 -8.52 -17.90 -27.27
CA PHE A 180 -8.86 -16.50 -27.08
C PHE A 180 -7.85 -15.77 -26.19
N LEU A 181 -7.48 -16.39 -25.07
CA LEU A 181 -6.51 -15.84 -24.12
C LEU A 181 -5.13 -15.71 -24.79
N LYS A 182 -4.66 -16.74 -25.50
CA LYS A 182 -3.39 -16.74 -26.22
C LYS A 182 -3.32 -15.64 -27.26
N MET A 183 -4.36 -15.50 -28.08
CA MET A 183 -4.41 -14.45 -29.11
C MET A 183 -4.43 -13.05 -28.52
N ASN A 184 -5.16 -12.82 -27.42
CA ASN A 184 -5.15 -11.53 -26.73
C ASN A 184 -3.79 -11.20 -26.10
N LEU A 185 -3.11 -12.20 -25.52
CA LEU A 185 -1.76 -12.02 -24.97
C LEU A 185 -0.73 -11.74 -26.07
N GLU A 186 -0.85 -12.37 -27.24
CA GLU A 186 0.03 -12.14 -28.39
C GLU A 186 -0.22 -10.77 -29.05
N ALA A 187 -1.48 -10.36 -29.20
CA ALA A 187 -1.85 -9.06 -29.78
C ALA A 187 -1.43 -7.86 -28.91
N ASN A 188 -1.29 -8.06 -27.60
CA ASN A 188 -0.97 -7.02 -26.64
C ASN A 188 0.52 -6.94 -26.24
N THR A 189 1.41 -7.68 -26.90
CA THR A 189 2.85 -7.58 -26.69
C THR A 189 3.33 -6.17 -27.05
N GLY A 190 3.56 -5.35 -26.01
CA GLY A 190 4.06 -3.97 -26.14
C GLY A 190 3.06 -2.86 -25.81
N LYS A 191 1.78 -3.14 -25.59
CA LYS A 191 0.81 -2.18 -25.08
C LYS A 191 0.64 -2.40 -23.58
N LYS A 192 0.88 -1.34 -22.77
CA LYS A 192 0.63 -1.33 -21.32
C LYS A 192 -0.77 -1.91 -21.04
N LEU A 193 -0.93 -2.76 -20.06
CA LEU A 193 -2.10 -3.37 -19.35
C LEU A 193 -3.54 -2.84 -19.65
N LYS A 194 -3.76 -2.12 -20.77
CA LYS A 194 -5.02 -1.44 -21.07
C LYS A 194 -6.20 -2.36 -21.39
N GLU A 195 -5.96 -3.63 -21.73
CA GLU A 195 -7.02 -4.54 -22.20
C GLU A 195 -7.15 -5.84 -21.40
N VAL A 196 -6.61 -5.88 -20.18
CA VAL A 196 -6.68 -7.07 -19.30
C VAL A 196 -8.11 -7.43 -18.92
N VAL A 197 -9.04 -6.46 -18.92
CA VAL A 197 -10.42 -6.67 -18.48
C VAL A 197 -11.13 -7.79 -19.27
N ALA A 198 -10.86 -7.91 -20.57
CA ALA A 198 -11.45 -8.96 -21.39
C ALA A 198 -10.95 -10.38 -21.06
N THR A 199 -9.78 -10.49 -20.43
CA THR A 199 -9.08 -11.75 -20.15
C THR A 199 -9.05 -12.14 -18.66
N ILE A 200 -9.73 -11.38 -17.79
CA ILE A 200 -9.88 -11.73 -16.37
C ILE A 200 -10.51 -13.12 -16.25
N GLN A 201 -9.83 -14.02 -15.55
CA GLN A 201 -10.30 -15.37 -15.31
C GLN A 201 -11.23 -15.42 -14.09
N LYS A 202 -12.00 -16.51 -13.95
CA LYS A 202 -12.96 -16.70 -12.86
C LYS A 202 -12.31 -16.50 -11.46
N GLU A 203 -11.17 -17.15 -11.22
CA GLU A 203 -10.45 -17.01 -9.93
C GLU A 203 -10.07 -15.55 -9.64
N GLN A 204 -9.64 -14.81 -10.66
CA GLN A 204 -9.29 -13.39 -10.55
C GLN A 204 -10.52 -12.53 -10.32
N ASN A 205 -11.63 -12.80 -11.03
CA ASN A 205 -12.90 -12.09 -10.85
C ASN A 205 -13.47 -12.29 -9.45
N ASP A 206 -13.40 -13.50 -8.89
CA ASP A 206 -13.84 -13.78 -7.52
C ASP A 206 -13.07 -12.92 -6.50
N ILE A 207 -11.77 -12.74 -6.69
CA ILE A 207 -10.93 -11.86 -5.85
C ILE A 207 -11.32 -10.39 -6.02
N ILE A 208 -11.49 -9.93 -7.26
CA ILE A 208 -11.85 -8.53 -7.57
C ILE A 208 -13.17 -8.17 -6.89
N ARG A 209 -14.15 -9.07 -6.92
CA ARG A 209 -15.51 -8.86 -6.37
C ARG A 209 -15.65 -9.25 -4.91
N TRP A 210 -14.59 -9.71 -4.23
CA TRP A 210 -14.63 -10.08 -2.82
C TRP A 210 -15.08 -8.92 -1.93
N PRO A 211 -15.86 -9.14 -0.86
CA PRO A 211 -16.34 -8.09 0.03
C PRO A 211 -15.21 -7.19 0.60
N LYS A 212 -15.54 -5.91 0.85
CA LYS A 212 -14.56 -4.90 1.28
C LYS A 212 -14.08 -5.07 2.72
N ASN A 213 -14.95 -5.49 3.63
CA ASN A 213 -14.74 -5.36 5.08
C ASN A 213 -13.93 -6.51 5.73
N LEU A 214 -13.31 -7.35 4.91
CA LEU A 214 -12.42 -8.42 5.37
C LEU A 214 -11.09 -8.30 4.66
N PRO A 215 -9.97 -8.48 5.37
CA PRO A 215 -8.67 -8.57 4.74
C PRO A 215 -8.65 -9.75 3.76
N ILE A 216 -8.17 -9.50 2.55
CA ILE A 216 -7.93 -10.56 1.57
C ILE A 216 -6.43 -10.67 1.30
N ILE A 217 -5.92 -11.88 1.42
CA ILE A 217 -4.53 -12.23 1.13
C ILE A 217 -4.51 -13.05 -0.16
N VAL A 218 -3.82 -12.56 -1.17
CA VAL A 218 -3.70 -13.22 -2.46
C VAL A 218 -2.26 -13.67 -2.66
N GLN A 219 -2.03 -14.97 -2.51
CA GLN A 219 -0.78 -15.61 -2.92
C GLN A 219 -0.86 -15.87 -4.42
N GLY A 220 0.12 -15.41 -5.16
CA GLY A 220 0.23 -15.75 -6.57
C GLY A 220 1.67 -15.93 -6.98
N SER A 221 1.93 -16.88 -7.87
CA SER A 221 3.25 -17.08 -8.45
C SER A 221 3.68 -15.89 -9.33
N ALA A 222 4.92 -15.90 -9.78
CA ALA A 222 5.37 -14.95 -10.81
C ALA A 222 4.45 -15.01 -12.02
N GLY A 223 4.02 -13.84 -12.50
CA GLY A 223 3.17 -13.75 -13.69
C GLY A 223 1.70 -14.10 -13.51
N SER A 224 1.20 -14.35 -12.30
CA SER A 224 -0.23 -14.62 -12.05
C SER A 224 -1.15 -13.38 -12.11
N GLY A 225 -0.60 -12.19 -12.35
CA GLY A 225 -1.37 -10.96 -12.47
C GLY A 225 -1.78 -10.33 -11.11
N LYS A 226 -1.10 -10.66 -10.01
CA LYS A 226 -1.40 -10.16 -8.65
C LYS A 226 -1.66 -8.66 -8.59
N THR A 227 -0.72 -7.87 -9.05
CA THR A 227 -0.80 -6.40 -9.06
C THR A 227 -1.98 -5.92 -9.89
N THR A 228 -2.17 -6.51 -11.07
CA THR A 228 -3.28 -6.21 -11.96
C THR A 228 -4.62 -6.46 -11.27
N ILE A 229 -4.76 -7.60 -10.60
CA ILE A 229 -5.97 -7.94 -9.85
C ILE A 229 -6.20 -6.95 -8.70
N ALA A 230 -5.16 -6.57 -7.96
CA ALA A 230 -5.26 -5.62 -6.87
C ALA A 230 -5.76 -4.24 -7.36
N LEU A 231 -5.26 -3.75 -8.50
CA LEU A 231 -5.68 -2.48 -9.09
C LEU A 231 -7.10 -2.55 -9.69
N HIS A 232 -7.47 -3.66 -10.34
CA HIS A 232 -8.85 -3.87 -10.83
C HIS A 232 -9.83 -4.00 -9.66
N ARG A 233 -9.45 -4.70 -8.59
CA ARG A 233 -10.25 -4.75 -7.36
C ARG A 233 -10.45 -3.35 -6.78
N LEU A 234 -9.41 -2.53 -6.76
CA LEU A 234 -9.53 -1.14 -6.31
C LEU A 234 -10.55 -0.37 -7.14
N ALA A 235 -10.48 -0.47 -8.48
CA ALA A 235 -11.44 0.15 -9.38
C ALA A 235 -12.87 -0.36 -9.16
N TYR A 236 -13.03 -1.68 -8.92
CA TYR A 236 -14.31 -2.27 -8.59
C TYR A 236 -14.86 -1.77 -7.25
N LEU A 237 -14.03 -1.67 -6.21
CA LEU A 237 -14.47 -1.20 -4.89
C LEU A 237 -14.92 0.27 -4.94
N ILE A 238 -14.20 1.14 -5.65
CA ILE A 238 -14.61 2.54 -5.84
C ILE A 238 -15.94 2.60 -6.60
N TYR A 239 -16.10 1.85 -7.68
CA TYR A 239 -17.35 1.78 -8.44
C TYR A 239 -18.52 1.28 -7.57
N ARG A 240 -18.30 0.20 -6.82
CA ARG A 240 -19.34 -0.46 -6.00
C ARG A 240 -19.77 0.37 -4.79
N TYR A 241 -18.84 1.09 -4.19
CA TYR A 241 -19.04 1.84 -2.93
C TYR A 241 -18.86 3.36 -3.12
N HIS A 242 -19.10 3.87 -4.31
CA HIS A 242 -18.87 5.28 -4.71
C HIS A 242 -19.49 6.32 -3.77
N GLU A 243 -20.58 6.00 -3.07
CA GLU A 243 -21.20 6.89 -2.07
C GLU A 243 -20.32 7.10 -0.83
N ASN A 244 -19.55 6.08 -0.44
CA ASN A 244 -18.83 6.03 0.84
C ASN A 244 -17.31 5.85 0.71
N LEU A 245 -16.80 5.59 -0.50
CA LEU A 245 -15.39 5.32 -0.78
C LEU A 245 -14.93 6.14 -1.98
N LYS A 246 -14.06 7.12 -1.73
CA LYS A 246 -13.41 7.93 -2.76
C LYS A 246 -11.94 7.58 -2.87
N GLY A 247 -11.27 8.01 -3.94
CA GLY A 247 -9.84 7.79 -4.11
C GLY A 247 -9.00 8.34 -2.96
N GLU A 248 -9.33 9.53 -2.45
CA GLU A 248 -8.64 10.16 -1.29
C GLU A 248 -8.69 9.33 0.01
N ASP A 249 -9.66 8.43 0.15
CA ASP A 249 -9.83 7.53 1.29
C ASP A 249 -8.94 6.28 1.21
N ILE A 250 -8.24 6.10 0.10
CA ILE A 250 -7.51 4.87 -0.23
C ILE A 250 -6.02 5.12 -0.23
N LEU A 251 -5.28 4.14 0.26
CA LEU A 251 -3.83 4.11 0.21
C LEU A 251 -3.36 2.87 -0.58
N VAL A 252 -2.47 3.09 -1.54
CA VAL A 252 -1.71 2.01 -2.20
C VAL A 252 -0.27 2.08 -1.72
N LEU A 253 0.20 0.99 -1.13
CA LEU A 253 1.59 0.81 -0.71
C LEU A 253 2.33 -0.03 -1.75
N ALA A 254 3.30 0.59 -2.38
CA ALA A 254 4.15 -0.02 -3.39
C ALA A 254 5.51 -0.44 -2.81
N PRO A 255 6.16 -1.45 -3.39
CA PRO A 255 7.45 -1.94 -2.91
C PRO A 255 8.60 -0.93 -3.09
N ASN A 256 8.53 -0.06 -4.10
CA ASN A 256 9.53 0.96 -4.43
C ASN A 256 8.95 2.09 -5.28
N LYS A 257 9.76 3.12 -5.57
CA LYS A 257 9.35 4.30 -6.34
C LYS A 257 9.06 4.01 -7.81
N LEU A 258 9.84 3.15 -8.46
CA LEU A 258 9.62 2.77 -9.86
C LEU A 258 8.22 2.15 -10.05
N PHE A 259 7.80 1.39 -9.05
CA PHE A 259 6.48 0.77 -9.06
C PHE A 259 5.34 1.78 -8.80
N LEU A 260 5.61 2.85 -8.05
CA LEU A 260 4.66 3.97 -7.90
C LEU A 260 4.39 4.66 -9.24
N ASP A 261 5.43 4.91 -10.04
CA ASP A 261 5.29 5.51 -11.37
C ASP A 261 4.44 4.62 -12.28
N TYR A 262 4.68 3.30 -12.25
CA TYR A 262 3.89 2.31 -12.99
C TYR A 262 2.40 2.32 -12.58
N ILE A 263 2.09 2.34 -11.27
CA ILE A 263 0.72 2.42 -10.77
C ILE A 263 0.06 3.75 -11.17
N SER A 264 0.79 4.85 -11.09
CA SER A 264 0.29 6.19 -11.44
C SER A 264 -0.14 6.28 -12.91
N ASP A 265 0.52 5.53 -13.80
CA ASP A 265 0.16 5.44 -15.21
C ASP A 265 -1.09 4.57 -15.45
N ILE A 266 -1.33 3.56 -14.60
CA ILE A 266 -2.42 2.59 -14.79
C ILE A 266 -3.74 3.06 -14.18
N LEU A 267 -3.73 3.62 -12.97
CA LEU A 267 -4.94 4.01 -12.25
C LEU A 267 -5.89 4.89 -13.06
N PRO A 268 -5.44 5.92 -13.80
CA PRO A 268 -6.32 6.72 -14.67
C PRO A 268 -6.99 5.87 -15.75
N SER A 269 -6.29 4.86 -16.29
CA SER A 269 -6.86 3.97 -17.31
C SER A 269 -7.96 3.04 -16.78
N LEU A 270 -8.06 2.87 -15.45
CA LEU A 270 -9.09 2.14 -14.74
C LEU A 270 -10.19 3.04 -14.18
N ASP A 271 -10.21 4.31 -14.58
CA ASP A 271 -11.17 5.32 -14.11
C ASP A 271 -11.02 5.64 -12.60
N VAL A 272 -9.81 5.52 -12.09
CA VAL A 272 -9.45 5.74 -10.69
C VAL A 272 -8.57 6.98 -10.56
N SER A 273 -9.01 7.97 -9.77
CA SER A 273 -8.30 9.22 -9.52
C SER A 273 -8.13 9.46 -8.01
N GLU A 274 -7.20 10.36 -7.65
CA GLU A 274 -6.99 10.87 -6.29
C GLU A 274 -6.58 9.82 -5.23
N VAL A 275 -6.14 8.63 -5.65
CA VAL A 275 -5.65 7.61 -4.74
C VAL A 275 -4.28 8.00 -4.18
N LYS A 276 -4.14 7.94 -2.86
CA LYS A 276 -2.86 8.17 -2.21
C LYS A 276 -1.93 6.99 -2.46
N GLN A 277 -0.74 7.28 -2.97
CA GLN A 277 0.26 6.29 -3.31
C GLN A 277 1.55 6.60 -2.56
N ASN A 278 2.17 5.60 -1.95
CA ASN A 278 3.44 5.78 -1.24
C ASN A 278 4.21 4.45 -1.13
N THR A 279 5.48 4.54 -0.77
CA THR A 279 6.19 3.41 -0.16
C THR A 279 5.95 3.42 1.34
N PHE A 280 6.24 2.30 2.02
CA PHE A 280 6.10 2.25 3.49
C PHE A 280 7.01 3.28 4.17
N GLU A 281 8.25 3.37 3.74
CA GLU A 281 9.24 4.30 4.26
C GLU A 281 8.80 5.75 4.08
N GLY A 282 8.32 6.10 2.87
CA GLY A 282 7.82 7.44 2.56
C GLY A 282 6.62 7.82 3.43
N LEU A 283 5.69 6.88 3.64
CA LEU A 283 4.54 7.06 4.52
C LEU A 283 5.00 7.32 5.96
N MET A 284 5.91 6.49 6.49
CA MET A 284 6.40 6.63 7.86
C MET A 284 7.16 7.94 8.06
N LEU A 285 8.05 8.33 7.14
CA LEU A 285 8.76 9.61 7.20
C LEU A 285 7.79 10.80 7.25
N SER A 286 6.75 10.77 6.42
CA SER A 286 5.71 11.81 6.39
C SER A 286 4.95 11.87 7.72
N LYS A 287 4.51 10.73 8.24
CA LYS A 287 3.78 10.63 9.51
C LYS A 287 4.62 11.05 10.72
N LEU A 288 5.90 10.74 10.72
CA LEU A 288 6.88 11.10 11.75
C LEU A 288 7.42 12.52 11.59
N LYS A 289 7.18 13.15 10.42
CA LYS A 289 7.75 14.48 10.06
C LYS A 289 9.28 14.49 10.13
N LEU A 290 9.92 13.37 9.76
CA LEU A 290 11.37 13.22 9.75
C LEU A 290 11.97 13.70 8.42
N LYS A 291 13.14 14.33 8.52
CA LYS A 291 13.95 14.74 7.37
C LYS A 291 15.31 14.05 7.43
N LEU A 292 15.30 12.72 7.54
CA LEU A 292 16.49 11.86 7.59
C LEU A 292 16.60 11.06 6.32
N LYS A 293 17.83 10.68 5.95
CA LYS A 293 18.05 9.70 4.88
C LYS A 293 17.69 8.32 5.43
N VAL A 294 16.94 7.52 4.66
CA VAL A 294 16.65 6.14 5.03
C VAL A 294 17.76 5.23 4.51
N TYR A 295 18.27 4.35 5.37
CA TYR A 295 19.02 3.17 5.00
C TYR A 295 18.02 2.05 4.78
N ASP A 296 17.73 1.79 3.50
CA ASP A 296 16.61 0.95 3.08
C ASP A 296 16.98 -0.54 3.02
N LYS A 297 15.96 -1.34 2.68
CA LYS A 297 16.07 -2.79 2.56
C LYS A 297 17.06 -3.24 1.47
N ASP A 298 17.20 -2.46 0.38
CA ASP A 298 18.07 -2.79 -0.75
C ASP A 298 19.53 -2.50 -0.40
N GLU A 299 19.82 -1.39 0.30
CA GLU A 299 21.14 -1.11 0.88
C GLU A 299 21.53 -2.19 1.90
N LYS A 300 20.57 -2.67 2.70
CA LYS A 300 20.79 -3.70 3.73
C LYS A 300 21.04 -5.10 3.14
N ILE A 301 20.26 -5.54 2.16
CA ILE A 301 20.47 -6.86 1.54
C ILE A 301 21.82 -6.91 0.81
N LYS A 302 22.21 -5.79 0.19
CA LYS A 302 23.55 -5.64 -0.37
C LYS A 302 24.64 -5.83 0.69
N GLU A 303 24.52 -5.14 1.85
CA GLU A 303 25.46 -5.31 2.96
C GLU A 303 25.52 -6.77 3.40
N ILE A 304 24.38 -7.46 3.55
CA ILE A 304 24.31 -8.88 3.92
C ILE A 304 25.01 -9.78 2.89
N LEU A 305 24.91 -9.48 1.60
CA LEU A 305 25.53 -10.26 0.53
C LEU A 305 27.03 -10.02 0.43
N GLU A 306 27.49 -8.77 0.65
CA GLU A 306 28.90 -8.37 0.53
C GLU A 306 29.70 -8.59 1.83
N GLU A 307 29.03 -8.75 3.01
CA GLU A 307 29.69 -8.94 4.31
C GLU A 307 30.35 -10.32 4.40
N LYS A 308 31.63 -10.32 4.78
CA LYS A 308 32.48 -11.53 4.93
C LYS A 308 32.53 -12.05 6.34
N ASP A 309 32.31 -11.20 7.33
CA ASP A 309 32.23 -11.59 8.73
C ASP A 309 30.88 -12.22 9.04
N GLU A 310 30.85 -13.53 9.18
CA GLU A 310 29.64 -14.31 9.47
C GLU A 310 28.98 -13.92 10.79
N LEU A 311 29.72 -13.43 11.79
CA LEU A 311 29.15 -12.94 13.04
C LEU A 311 28.41 -11.62 12.81
N LYS A 312 29.06 -10.68 12.13
CA LYS A 312 28.45 -9.38 11.80
C LYS A 312 27.21 -9.57 10.90
N LYS A 313 27.30 -10.45 9.89
CA LYS A 313 26.18 -10.81 9.04
C LYS A 313 24.97 -11.33 9.85
N LYS A 314 25.22 -12.23 10.81
CA LYS A 314 24.17 -12.73 11.72
C LYS A 314 23.59 -11.63 12.60
N LEU A 315 24.39 -10.67 13.05
CA LEU A 315 23.91 -9.55 13.86
C LEU A 315 23.01 -8.62 13.06
N ILE A 316 23.36 -8.30 11.80
CA ILE A 316 22.52 -7.51 10.88
C ILE A 316 21.17 -8.19 10.71
N ILE A 317 21.17 -9.47 10.34
CA ILE A 317 19.97 -10.28 10.11
C ILE A 317 19.09 -10.33 11.37
N ASN A 318 19.69 -10.67 12.52
CA ASN A 318 18.93 -10.82 13.77
C ASN A 318 18.39 -9.50 14.31
N SER A 319 19.11 -8.39 14.12
CA SER A 319 18.63 -7.06 14.47
C SER A 319 17.34 -6.72 13.70
N SER A 320 17.35 -6.89 12.38
CA SER A 320 16.19 -6.68 11.52
C SER A 320 15.03 -7.61 11.91
N LYS A 321 15.32 -8.90 12.10
CA LYS A 321 14.31 -9.88 12.50
C LYS A 321 13.63 -9.51 13.81
N VAL A 322 14.40 -9.15 14.84
CA VAL A 322 13.85 -8.77 16.16
C VAL A 322 12.96 -7.55 16.05
N LYS A 323 13.43 -6.48 15.39
CA LYS A 323 12.68 -5.23 15.22
C LYS A 323 11.37 -5.42 14.44
N GLY A 324 11.29 -6.42 13.56
CA GLY A 324 10.09 -6.76 12.78
C GLY A 324 9.04 -7.60 13.52
N THR A 325 9.30 -8.08 14.74
CA THR A 325 8.39 -8.98 15.46
C THR A 325 7.34 -8.27 16.30
N LEU A 326 6.18 -8.92 16.51
CA LEU A 326 5.17 -8.48 17.48
C LEU A 326 5.66 -8.59 18.94
N VAL A 327 6.71 -9.37 19.19
CA VAL A 327 7.38 -9.43 20.49
C VAL A 327 8.09 -8.10 20.77
N TYR A 328 8.77 -7.53 19.78
CA TYR A 328 9.40 -6.21 19.91
C TYR A 328 8.36 -5.10 20.14
N LYS A 329 7.22 -5.16 19.47
CA LYS A 329 6.06 -4.30 19.76
C LYS A 329 5.69 -4.34 21.25
N LYS A 330 5.56 -5.55 21.84
CA LYS A 330 5.26 -5.72 23.27
C LYS A 330 6.37 -5.18 24.19
N MET A 331 7.64 -5.20 23.77
CA MET A 331 8.74 -4.58 24.49
C MET A 331 8.58 -3.06 24.53
N LEU A 332 8.22 -2.43 23.40
CA LEU A 332 7.96 -0.98 23.34
C LEU A 332 6.74 -0.57 24.19
N GLU A 333 5.66 -1.37 24.21
CA GLU A 333 4.54 -1.13 25.12
C GLU A 333 4.97 -1.16 26.59
N ARG A 334 5.85 -2.11 26.95
CA ARG A 334 6.39 -2.19 28.30
C ARG A 334 7.27 -0.99 28.60
N PHE A 335 8.11 -0.57 27.66
CA PHE A 335 8.91 0.64 27.78
C PHE A 335 8.03 1.87 28.04
N ILE A 336 6.99 2.09 27.27
CA ILE A 336 6.09 3.24 27.46
C ILE A 336 5.37 3.17 28.81
N ARG A 337 5.00 1.98 29.31
CA ARG A 337 4.46 1.83 30.68
C ARG A 337 5.47 2.19 31.78
N LEU A 338 6.76 1.97 31.55
CA LEU A 338 7.82 2.40 32.46
C LEU A 338 7.94 3.94 32.45
N ILE A 339 7.89 4.54 31.27
CA ILE A 339 7.87 6.00 31.11
C ILE A 339 6.66 6.62 31.81
N GLU A 340 5.46 6.04 31.67
CA GLU A 340 4.24 6.52 32.34
C GLU A 340 4.34 6.52 33.87
N LYS A 341 5.12 5.62 34.46
CA LYS A 341 5.33 5.55 35.92
C LYS A 341 6.30 6.62 36.44
N ARG A 342 7.14 7.18 35.55
CA ARG A 342 8.03 8.28 35.95
C ARG A 342 7.17 9.47 36.41
N ASN A 343 7.62 10.14 37.46
CA ASN A 343 6.97 11.38 37.88
C ASN A 343 7.22 12.43 36.81
N PHE A 344 6.20 12.69 35.99
CA PHE A 344 6.15 13.95 35.28
C PHE A 344 6.20 15.08 36.33
N GLU A 345 6.93 16.14 36.03
CA GLU A 345 6.96 17.32 36.91
C GLU A 345 5.61 18.06 36.93
N ILE A 346 4.58 17.37 37.44
CA ILE A 346 3.28 17.97 37.71
C ILE A 346 3.47 18.84 38.94
N LYS A 347 3.14 20.13 38.85
CA LYS A 347 3.23 21.14 39.91
C LYS A 347 1.83 21.63 40.21
N ASP A 348 1.71 22.34 41.33
CA ASP A 348 0.49 23.08 41.64
C ASP A 348 0.27 24.18 40.58
N ILE A 349 -0.97 24.48 40.25
CA ILE A 349 -1.33 25.68 39.49
C ILE A 349 -1.62 26.78 40.55
N THR A 350 -0.76 27.78 40.62
CA THR A 350 -0.80 28.82 41.65
C THR A 350 -1.00 30.20 41.03
N VAL A 351 -1.61 31.11 41.80
CA VAL A 351 -1.72 32.53 41.49
C VAL A 351 -1.55 33.30 42.80
N GLU A 352 -0.64 34.26 42.84
CA GLU A 352 -0.32 35.04 44.06
C GLU A 352 -0.07 34.13 45.29
N ASP A 353 0.68 33.04 45.12
CA ASP A 353 0.98 32.02 46.13
C ASP A 353 -0.23 31.19 46.60
N GLU A 354 -1.44 31.47 46.13
CA GLU A 354 -2.62 30.65 46.41
C GLU A 354 -2.78 29.54 45.37
N ILE A 355 -3.15 28.32 45.83
CA ILE A 355 -3.27 27.15 45.01
C ILE A 355 -4.66 27.11 44.37
N LEU A 356 -4.74 27.22 43.02
CA LEU A 356 -5.98 27.00 42.29
C LEU A 356 -6.27 25.51 42.11
N PHE A 357 -5.27 24.73 41.66
CA PHE A 357 -5.39 23.28 41.52
C PHE A 357 -4.12 22.64 42.08
N ASP A 358 -4.29 21.76 43.08
CA ASP A 358 -3.18 21.06 43.68
C ASP A 358 -2.59 19.95 42.84
N LYS A 359 -1.30 19.69 42.99
CA LYS A 359 -0.53 18.68 42.30
C LYS A 359 -1.18 17.28 42.41
N LYS A 360 -1.65 16.89 43.59
CA LYS A 360 -2.22 15.54 43.83
C LYS A 360 -3.49 15.33 43.02
N TYR A 361 -4.29 16.40 42.89
CA TYR A 361 -5.50 16.35 42.04
C TYR A 361 -5.15 16.22 40.59
N ILE A 362 -4.21 16.99 40.08
CA ILE A 362 -3.76 16.91 38.68
C ILE A 362 -3.12 15.53 38.40
N GLU A 363 -2.32 15.01 39.35
CA GLU A 363 -1.75 13.65 39.21
C GLU A 363 -2.82 12.55 39.19
N LYS A 364 -3.89 12.70 39.99
CA LYS A 364 -5.03 11.78 39.98
C LYS A 364 -5.70 11.78 38.59
N LEU A 365 -5.99 12.96 38.07
CA LEU A 365 -6.55 13.10 36.72
C LEU A 365 -5.65 12.42 35.67
N TYR A 366 -4.34 12.69 35.72
CA TYR A 366 -3.39 12.15 34.75
C TYR A 366 -3.21 10.61 34.83
N LYS A 367 -3.04 10.11 36.08
CA LYS A 367 -2.71 8.66 36.30
C LYS A 367 -3.92 7.76 36.37
N LYS A 368 -5.14 8.29 36.65
CA LYS A 368 -6.35 7.48 36.83
C LYS A 368 -7.46 7.88 35.87
N ASP A 369 -7.97 9.10 35.97
CA ASP A 369 -9.24 9.47 35.36
C ASP A 369 -9.13 9.61 33.84
N PHE A 370 -8.02 10.14 33.32
CA PHE A 370 -7.73 10.29 31.89
C PHE A 370 -6.73 9.26 31.35
N LYS A 371 -6.48 8.17 32.07
CA LYS A 371 -5.54 7.12 31.65
C LYS A 371 -5.91 6.46 30.32
N ILE A 372 -7.19 6.48 29.95
CA ILE A 372 -7.69 5.94 28.68
C ILE A 372 -7.10 6.67 27.46
N TYR A 373 -6.70 7.93 27.60
CA TYR A 373 -6.14 8.70 26.50
C TYR A 373 -4.63 8.46 26.34
N PRO A 374 -4.08 8.59 25.12
CA PRO A 374 -2.63 8.63 24.88
C PRO A 374 -1.95 9.72 25.70
N ILE A 375 -0.67 9.48 26.05
CA ILE A 375 0.07 10.29 27.04
C ILE A 375 -0.01 11.81 26.75
N ASN A 376 0.26 12.23 25.52
CA ASN A 376 0.24 13.64 25.14
C ASN A 376 -1.18 14.22 25.07
N LYS A 377 -2.18 13.43 24.70
CA LYS A 377 -3.59 13.86 24.69
C LYS A 377 -4.16 14.05 26.08
N ARG A 378 -3.66 13.33 27.11
CA ARG A 378 -4.11 13.50 28.51
C ARG A 378 -3.99 14.94 28.97
N LYS A 379 -2.88 15.61 28.63
CA LYS A 379 -2.67 17.03 28.94
C LYS A 379 -3.80 17.90 28.39
N ASP A 380 -4.19 17.71 27.14
CA ASP A 380 -5.20 18.55 26.52
C ASP A 380 -6.60 18.29 27.10
N GLU A 381 -6.91 17.03 27.39
CA GLU A 381 -8.17 16.66 28.03
C GLU A 381 -8.25 17.16 29.49
N ILE A 382 -7.15 17.06 30.25
CA ILE A 382 -7.05 17.64 31.60
C ILE A 382 -7.22 19.16 31.53
N LYS A 383 -6.57 19.83 30.56
CA LYS A 383 -6.72 21.28 30.36
C LYS A 383 -8.19 21.66 30.13
N LYS A 384 -8.88 20.96 29.21
CA LYS A 384 -10.31 21.18 28.92
C LYS A 384 -11.17 20.99 30.18
N TYR A 385 -10.96 19.90 30.88
CA TYR A 385 -11.69 19.59 32.13
C TYR A 385 -11.48 20.64 33.24
N LEU A 386 -10.22 21.01 33.50
CA LEU A 386 -9.92 22.01 34.49
C LEU A 386 -10.39 23.41 34.06
N GLN A 387 -10.40 23.71 32.78
CA GLN A 387 -10.90 25.00 32.27
C GLN A 387 -12.40 25.19 32.53
N LEU A 388 -13.19 24.12 32.46
CA LEU A 388 -14.64 24.15 32.79
C LEU A 388 -14.83 24.48 34.28
N ASN A 389 -13.94 24.03 35.14
CA ASN A 389 -14.01 24.21 36.59
C ASN A 389 -13.24 25.49 37.09
N LEU A 390 -12.53 26.19 36.20
CA LEU A 390 -11.63 27.27 36.58
C LEU A 390 -12.34 28.42 37.31
N LYS A 391 -13.54 28.81 36.85
CA LYS A 391 -14.30 29.89 37.48
C LYS A 391 -14.71 29.54 38.90
N SER A 392 -15.29 28.37 39.12
CA SER A 392 -15.65 27.91 40.46
C SER A 392 -14.42 27.81 41.37
N LYS A 393 -13.29 27.36 40.86
CA LYS A 393 -12.04 27.27 41.63
C LYS A 393 -11.46 28.64 42.03
N ILE A 394 -11.59 29.63 41.16
CA ILE A 394 -11.25 31.01 41.50
C ILE A 394 -12.13 31.48 42.66
N ASP A 395 -13.44 31.31 42.60
CA ASP A 395 -14.38 31.70 43.60
C ASP A 395 -14.09 30.97 44.94
N ASP A 396 -13.84 29.68 44.94
CA ASP A 396 -13.44 28.90 46.12
C ASP A 396 -12.13 29.44 46.73
N THR A 397 -11.13 29.77 45.91
CA THR A 397 -9.84 30.31 46.36
C THR A 397 -10.01 31.68 47.03
N LEU A 398 -10.91 32.50 46.49
CA LEU A 398 -11.22 33.81 47.09
C LEU A 398 -11.90 33.67 48.45
N ILE A 399 -12.76 32.66 48.65
CA ILE A 399 -13.38 32.35 49.96
C ILE A 399 -12.32 31.94 50.98
N VAL A 400 -11.45 30.99 50.58
CA VAL A 400 -10.35 30.53 51.46
C VAL A 400 -9.41 31.70 51.83
N LEU A 401 -9.17 32.61 50.89
CA LEU A 401 -8.37 33.80 51.15
C LEU A 401 -9.05 34.73 52.17
N ASP A 402 -10.37 34.94 52.07
CA ASP A 402 -11.14 35.72 53.03
C ASP A 402 -11.03 35.12 54.46
N GLU A 403 -11.21 33.81 54.60
CA GLU A 403 -11.07 33.12 55.87
C GLU A 403 -9.66 33.29 56.47
N LYS A 404 -8.62 33.19 55.66
CA LYS A 404 -7.23 33.37 56.03
C LYS A 404 -6.95 34.79 56.52
N TYR A 405 -7.53 35.80 55.87
CA TYR A 405 -7.37 37.20 56.28
C TYR A 405 -8.26 37.60 57.46
N GLU A 406 -9.46 36.97 57.61
CA GLU A 406 -10.24 37.14 58.88
C GLU A 406 -9.49 36.63 60.07
N ALA A 407 -8.74 35.53 60.00
CA ALA A 407 -7.89 35.05 61.05
C ALA A 407 -6.80 36.06 61.39
N LYS A 408 -6.13 36.71 60.39
CA LYS A 408 -5.16 37.77 60.55
C LYS A 408 -5.79 39.04 61.28
N VAL A 409 -7.03 39.37 60.88
CA VAL A 409 -7.78 40.49 61.52
C VAL A 409 -8.07 40.23 62.99
N ILE A 410 -8.51 38.99 63.32
CA ILE A 410 -8.78 38.57 64.66
C ILE A 410 -7.49 38.66 65.53
N ASP A 411 -6.38 38.20 64.98
CA ASP A 411 -5.08 38.20 65.68
C ASP A 411 -4.53 39.65 65.89
N ALA A 412 -4.67 40.51 64.88
CA ALA A 412 -4.32 41.91 64.95
C ALA A 412 -5.17 42.65 66.03
N LYS A 413 -6.46 42.39 66.13
CA LYS A 413 -7.36 42.90 67.16
C LYS A 413 -6.95 42.47 68.54
N ARG A 414 -6.36 41.32 68.73
CA ARG A 414 -5.86 40.80 70.02
C ARG A 414 -4.50 41.37 70.38
N LYS A 415 -3.62 41.58 69.43
CA LYS A 415 -2.22 41.96 69.60
C LYS A 415 -2.03 43.45 69.81
N TYR A 416 -2.78 44.27 69.11
CA TYR A 416 -2.62 45.74 69.18
C TYR A 416 -3.68 46.37 70.07
N THR A 417 -3.29 46.92 71.25
CA THR A 417 -4.16 47.54 72.24
C THR A 417 -4.43 49.01 71.95
N ASP A 418 -3.47 49.71 71.32
CA ASP A 418 -3.64 51.06 70.84
C ASP A 418 -4.60 51.18 69.69
N ILE A 419 -5.50 52.16 69.75
CA ILE A 419 -6.61 52.28 68.81
C ILE A 419 -6.15 52.72 67.40
N GLU A 420 -5.18 53.65 67.34
CA GLU A 420 -4.71 54.19 66.07
C GLU A 420 -3.79 53.19 65.36
N GLU A 421 -2.87 52.61 66.15
CA GLU A 421 -1.98 51.53 65.60
C GLU A 421 -2.79 50.31 65.11
N ARG A 422 -3.79 49.88 65.86
CA ARG A 422 -4.69 48.79 65.46
C ARG A 422 -5.46 49.12 64.16
N ARG A 423 -5.99 50.35 64.06
CA ARG A 423 -6.72 50.83 62.88
C ARG A 423 -5.81 50.80 61.63
N SER A 424 -4.58 51.30 61.75
CA SER A 424 -3.62 51.27 60.65
C SER A 424 -3.31 49.85 60.23
N LYS A 425 -3.07 48.94 61.16
CA LYS A 425 -2.77 47.52 60.83
C LYS A 425 -3.96 46.81 60.20
N LEU A 426 -5.18 47.10 60.58
CA LEU A 426 -6.37 46.54 59.99
C LEU A 426 -6.54 47.04 58.55
N ILE A 427 -6.25 48.29 58.25
CA ILE A 427 -6.28 48.84 56.89
C ILE A 427 -5.25 48.11 56.01
N ASP A 428 -3.99 48.02 56.54
CA ASP A 428 -2.92 47.29 55.80
C ASP A 428 -3.35 45.86 55.46
N ILE A 429 -4.00 45.13 56.35
CA ILE A 429 -4.47 43.74 56.14
C ILE A 429 -5.59 43.68 55.12
N TYR A 430 -6.55 44.60 55.14
CA TYR A 430 -7.65 44.61 54.14
C TYR A 430 -7.13 45.05 52.78
N ASP A 431 -6.25 46.05 52.69
CA ASP A 431 -5.70 46.48 51.41
C ASP A 431 -4.85 45.41 50.79
N GLU A 432 -4.05 44.68 51.56
CA GLU A 432 -3.28 43.54 51.11
C GLU A 432 -4.22 42.40 50.54
N ARG A 433 -5.26 42.06 51.31
CA ARG A 433 -6.26 41.08 50.89
C ARG A 433 -6.90 41.46 49.57
N ASP A 434 -7.41 42.69 49.49
CA ASP A 434 -8.18 43.14 48.31
C ASP A 434 -7.29 43.24 47.08
N ARG A 435 -6.04 43.69 47.24
CA ARG A 435 -5.02 43.64 46.18
C ARG A 435 -4.79 42.22 45.66
N ILE A 436 -4.63 41.23 46.55
CA ILE A 436 -4.41 39.82 46.16
C ILE A 436 -5.66 39.28 45.48
N LYS A 437 -6.86 39.56 45.95
CA LYS A 437 -8.12 39.18 45.32
C LYS A 437 -8.25 39.72 43.90
N GLU A 438 -7.93 41.00 43.67
CA GLU A 438 -7.92 41.56 42.33
C GLU A 438 -6.91 40.90 41.40
N ASN A 439 -5.69 40.67 41.92
CA ASN A 439 -4.64 40.00 41.16
C ASN A 439 -5.03 38.56 40.80
N ILE A 440 -5.64 37.79 41.71
CA ILE A 440 -6.14 36.44 41.44
C ILE A 440 -7.18 36.49 40.29
N LYS A 441 -8.18 37.36 40.38
CA LYS A 441 -9.20 37.51 39.32
C LYS A 441 -8.61 37.85 37.97
N LYS A 442 -7.62 38.74 37.94
CA LYS A 442 -6.98 39.23 36.72
C LYS A 442 -6.02 38.20 36.11
N ASN A 443 -5.23 37.50 36.95
CA ASN A 443 -4.11 36.69 36.47
C ASN A 443 -4.40 35.18 36.41
N ALA A 444 -5.44 34.65 37.08
CA ALA A 444 -5.70 33.21 37.18
C ALA A 444 -5.75 32.52 35.80
N LYS A 445 -6.48 33.10 34.84
CA LYS A 445 -6.57 32.55 33.50
C LYS A 445 -5.24 32.57 32.74
N ARG A 446 -4.41 33.58 32.98
CA ARG A 446 -3.08 33.70 32.38
C ARG A 446 -2.14 32.63 32.94
N GLU A 447 -2.08 32.48 34.25
CA GLU A 447 -1.22 31.47 34.91
C GLU A 447 -1.67 30.05 34.60
N PHE A 448 -2.97 29.79 34.58
CA PHE A 448 -3.54 28.54 34.13
C PHE A 448 -3.07 28.19 32.70
N ASN A 449 -3.18 29.12 31.75
CA ASN A 449 -2.72 28.89 30.39
C ASN A 449 -1.20 28.75 30.29
N ALA A 450 -0.44 29.50 31.05
CA ALA A 450 1.03 29.42 31.13
C ALA A 450 1.49 28.04 31.63
N TYR A 451 0.81 27.48 32.64
CA TYR A 451 1.10 26.15 33.15
C TYR A 451 1.01 25.08 32.02
N PHE A 452 -0.10 25.07 31.28
CA PHE A 452 -0.29 24.09 30.19
C PHE A 452 0.60 24.37 28.98
N LYS A 453 0.99 25.62 28.74
CA LYS A 453 1.98 25.93 27.69
C LYS A 453 3.38 25.41 28.06
N ASN A 454 3.75 25.47 29.32
CA ASN A 454 5.03 24.98 29.82
C ASN A 454 5.08 23.46 29.99
N TRP A 455 3.93 22.79 30.03
CA TRP A 455 3.86 21.33 30.04
C TRP A 455 4.20 20.78 28.64
N LYS A 456 5.46 20.41 28.44
CA LYS A 456 5.96 19.93 27.14
C LYS A 456 5.37 18.57 26.78
N ALA A 457 5.00 18.39 25.52
CA ALA A 457 4.68 17.07 24.95
C ALA A 457 5.95 16.22 24.88
N ILE A 458 5.80 14.93 25.04
CA ILE A 458 6.89 13.96 24.90
C ILE A 458 7.09 13.66 23.43
N SER A 459 8.32 13.66 22.96
CA SER A 459 8.68 13.33 21.58
C SER A 459 8.94 11.83 21.41
N SER A 460 8.35 11.20 20.38
CA SER A 460 8.64 9.81 20.04
C SER A 460 10.12 9.58 19.70
N ASN A 461 10.76 10.57 19.06
CA ASN A 461 12.18 10.50 18.72
C ASN A 461 13.06 10.46 19.96
N ASP A 462 12.75 11.34 20.95
CA ASP A 462 13.54 11.41 22.18
C ASP A 462 13.34 10.13 23.01
N LEU A 463 12.12 9.61 23.07
CA LEU A 463 11.84 8.33 23.73
C LEU A 463 12.55 7.16 23.09
N TYR A 464 12.60 7.07 21.75
CA TYR A 464 13.28 5.97 21.09
C TYR A 464 14.80 6.05 21.23
N LYS A 465 15.37 7.28 21.25
CA LYS A 465 16.77 7.49 21.65
C LYS A 465 17.02 7.07 23.08
N GLU A 466 16.13 7.43 24.00
CA GLU A 466 16.24 7.04 25.42
C GLU A 466 16.13 5.52 25.59
N PHE A 467 15.25 4.85 24.82
CA PHE A 467 15.15 3.39 24.84
C PHE A 467 16.49 2.70 24.57
N PHE A 468 17.30 3.21 23.62
CA PHE A 468 18.61 2.63 23.34
C PHE A 468 19.71 3.12 24.27
N ASN A 469 19.63 4.32 24.81
CA ASN A 469 20.72 4.95 25.59
C ASN A 469 20.58 4.80 27.11
N ASN A 470 19.47 4.25 27.59
CA ASN A 470 19.27 3.95 29.01
C ASN A 470 19.19 2.44 29.22
N ASP A 471 20.32 1.86 29.72
CA ASP A 471 20.45 0.41 29.88
C ASP A 471 19.42 -0.18 30.84
N GLU A 472 19.12 0.50 31.95
CA GLU A 472 18.14 0.04 32.95
C GLU A 472 16.73 -0.06 32.34
N LEU A 473 16.34 0.94 31.55
CA LEU A 473 15.05 0.92 30.85
C LEU A 473 15.00 -0.11 29.74
N PHE A 474 16.08 -0.22 28.96
CA PHE A 474 16.18 -1.20 27.89
C PHE A 474 16.06 -2.63 28.45
N ASP A 475 16.83 -2.96 29.49
CA ASP A 475 16.81 -4.29 30.11
C ASP A 475 15.45 -4.60 30.76
N SER A 476 14.85 -3.61 31.44
CA SER A 476 13.50 -3.75 32.01
C SER A 476 12.43 -3.94 30.94
N ALA A 477 12.52 -3.22 29.83
CA ALA A 477 11.55 -3.31 28.73
C ALA A 477 11.70 -4.61 27.93
N THR A 478 12.93 -5.04 27.66
CA THR A 478 13.21 -6.28 26.89
C THR A 478 13.10 -7.53 27.75
N ALA A 479 13.21 -7.38 29.08
CA ALA A 479 13.19 -8.48 30.06
C ALA A 479 14.23 -9.57 29.71
N GLY A 480 15.44 -9.18 29.27
CA GLY A 480 16.52 -10.08 28.92
C GLY A 480 16.29 -10.97 27.69
N ARG A 481 15.25 -10.71 26.90
CA ARG A 481 14.92 -11.55 25.71
C ARG A 481 15.81 -11.27 24.51
N ILE A 482 16.54 -10.15 24.49
CA ILE A 482 17.50 -9.82 23.44
C ILE A 482 18.90 -10.21 23.99
N PRO A 483 19.66 -11.11 23.32
CA PRO A 483 21.01 -11.46 23.72
C PRO A 483 21.89 -10.21 23.82
N LYS A 484 22.76 -10.15 24.84
CA LYS A 484 23.58 -8.96 25.16
C LYS A 484 24.39 -8.46 23.96
N VAL A 485 25.05 -9.36 23.23
CA VAL A 485 25.84 -9.01 22.03
C VAL A 485 24.97 -8.37 20.95
N LEU A 486 23.77 -8.89 20.75
CA LEU A 486 22.83 -8.32 19.80
C LEU A 486 22.29 -6.95 20.27
N ALA A 487 22.01 -6.80 21.56
CA ALA A 487 21.57 -5.54 22.16
C ALA A 487 22.63 -4.44 21.99
N GLU A 488 23.90 -4.75 22.27
CA GLU A 488 25.03 -3.83 22.08
C GLU A 488 25.19 -3.43 20.60
N TYR A 489 25.06 -4.39 19.69
CA TYR A 489 25.08 -4.13 18.25
C TYR A 489 23.91 -3.19 17.84
N MET A 490 22.68 -3.50 18.24
CA MET A 490 21.50 -2.67 17.92
C MET A 490 21.64 -1.23 18.43
N LYS A 491 22.17 -1.03 19.65
CA LYS A 491 22.42 0.29 20.25
C LYS A 491 23.49 1.06 19.48
N SER A 492 24.61 0.40 19.16
CA SER A 492 25.73 0.98 18.42
C SER A 492 25.29 1.41 17.01
N GLU A 493 24.62 0.54 16.30
CA GLU A 493 24.13 0.81 14.93
C GLU A 493 23.11 1.97 14.90
N PHE A 494 22.15 1.97 15.82
CA PHE A 494 21.17 3.04 15.90
C PHE A 494 21.84 4.41 16.14
N ASN A 495 22.74 4.50 17.12
CA ASN A 495 23.41 5.75 17.44
C ASN A 495 24.30 6.24 16.30
N ASN A 496 25.09 5.35 15.70
CA ASN A 496 25.95 5.67 14.56
C ASN A 496 25.15 6.21 13.37
N LYS A 497 24.04 5.56 13.03
CA LYS A 497 23.18 6.02 11.91
C LYS A 497 22.54 7.38 12.22
N ILE A 498 22.01 7.58 13.42
CA ILE A 498 21.38 8.86 13.81
C ILE A 498 22.39 10.01 13.83
N GLU A 499 23.62 9.79 14.31
CA GLU A 499 24.70 10.80 14.26
C GLU A 499 25.05 11.22 12.85
N ASN A 500 24.91 10.31 11.87
CA ASN A 500 25.12 10.59 10.44
C ASN A 500 23.85 11.09 9.71
N ASN A 501 22.79 11.48 10.42
CA ASN A 501 21.49 11.86 9.85
C ASN A 501 20.84 10.77 8.97
N ILE A 502 21.07 9.52 9.32
CA ILE A 502 20.49 8.34 8.67
C ILE A 502 19.58 7.64 9.67
N ILE A 503 18.47 7.10 9.20
CA ILE A 503 17.61 6.21 9.97
C ILE A 503 17.49 4.87 9.23
N ASP A 504 17.60 3.78 9.98
CA ASP A 504 17.33 2.45 9.43
C ASP A 504 15.84 2.28 9.18
N GLU A 505 15.45 1.70 8.04
CA GLU A 505 14.06 1.40 7.71
C GLU A 505 13.38 0.59 8.83
N ASP A 506 14.12 -0.36 9.44
CA ASP A 506 13.59 -1.21 10.51
C ASP A 506 13.29 -0.43 11.80
N ASP A 507 13.83 0.78 11.98
CA ASP A 507 13.55 1.65 13.12
C ASP A 507 12.32 2.56 12.90
N LEU A 508 11.87 2.72 11.65
CA LEU A 508 10.70 3.56 11.34
C LEU A 508 9.41 3.02 11.97
N THR A 509 9.22 1.71 11.93
CA THR A 509 8.03 1.04 12.50
C THR A 509 7.96 1.18 14.02
N PRO A 510 9.01 0.82 14.79
CA PRO A 510 9.07 1.05 16.22
C PRO A 510 8.84 2.50 16.62
N LEU A 511 9.47 3.42 15.91
CA LEU A 511 9.37 4.85 16.18
C LEU A 511 7.95 5.39 15.95
N PHE A 512 7.32 4.97 14.85
CA PHE A 512 5.94 5.33 14.58
C PHE A 512 4.97 4.70 15.59
N TYR A 513 5.26 3.48 16.03
CA TYR A 513 4.44 2.83 17.06
C TYR A 513 4.53 3.57 18.42
N ILE A 514 5.71 4.01 18.84
CA ILE A 514 5.85 4.87 20.02
C ILE A 514 5.01 6.14 19.85
N LYS A 515 5.05 6.77 18.66
CA LYS A 515 4.20 7.93 18.36
C LYS A 515 2.71 7.61 18.52
N ILE A 516 2.25 6.46 18.03
CA ILE A 516 0.86 6.00 18.23
C ILE A 516 0.52 5.87 19.71
N LEU A 517 1.42 5.30 20.51
CA LEU A 517 1.18 5.11 21.95
C LEU A 517 1.11 6.43 22.72
N ILE A 518 1.88 7.44 22.33
CA ILE A 518 1.93 8.72 23.05
C ILE A 518 0.94 9.76 22.51
N ASP A 519 0.67 9.79 21.19
CA ASP A 519 -0.18 10.79 20.52
C ASP A 519 -1.56 10.23 20.14
N GLY A 520 -1.65 8.90 19.93
CA GLY A 520 -2.80 8.24 19.31
C GLY A 520 -2.80 8.42 17.79
N VAL A 521 -3.80 7.81 17.13
CA VAL A 521 -4.09 7.97 15.71
C VAL A 521 -5.42 8.71 15.59
N SER A 522 -5.47 9.78 14.81
CA SER A 522 -6.72 10.47 14.49
C SER A 522 -7.46 9.73 13.37
N ASP A 523 -8.78 9.92 13.26
CA ASP A 523 -9.55 9.30 12.19
C ASP A 523 -9.15 9.84 10.79
N GLU A 524 -8.65 11.08 10.72
CA GLU A 524 -8.12 11.69 9.50
C GLU A 524 -6.81 11.03 9.02
N GLU A 525 -6.11 10.34 9.92
CA GLU A 525 -4.89 9.59 9.58
C GLU A 525 -5.15 8.18 9.09
N LYS A 526 -6.38 7.69 9.19
CA LYS A 526 -6.79 6.36 8.75
C LYS A 526 -7.29 6.37 7.31
N PHE A 527 -7.28 5.18 6.70
CA PHE A 527 -7.73 4.93 5.34
C PHE A 527 -8.91 3.98 5.35
N LYS A 528 -9.89 4.21 4.49
CA LYS A 528 -11.06 3.32 4.36
C LYS A 528 -10.73 2.03 3.62
N HIS A 529 -9.65 2.01 2.84
CA HIS A 529 -9.10 0.82 2.20
C HIS A 529 -7.60 0.97 1.96
N ILE A 530 -6.83 -0.09 2.19
CA ILE A 530 -5.39 -0.11 1.90
C ILE A 530 -5.07 -1.30 1.00
N VAL A 531 -4.33 -1.04 -0.06
CA VAL A 531 -3.78 -2.06 -0.95
C VAL A 531 -2.28 -2.16 -0.70
N ILE A 532 -1.76 -3.37 -0.53
CA ILE A 532 -0.32 -3.63 -0.35
C ILE A 532 0.12 -4.63 -1.41
N ASP A 533 1.08 -4.23 -2.23
CA ASP A 533 1.76 -5.14 -3.14
C ASP A 533 3.08 -5.64 -2.54
N GLU A 534 3.52 -6.82 -2.99
CA GLU A 534 4.73 -7.50 -2.49
C GLU A 534 4.73 -7.66 -0.96
N VAL A 535 3.56 -8.00 -0.41
CA VAL A 535 3.33 -8.03 1.05
C VAL A 535 4.28 -8.96 1.81
N GLN A 536 4.87 -9.97 1.16
CA GLN A 536 5.85 -10.87 1.77
C GLN A 536 7.15 -10.16 2.21
N ASP A 537 7.40 -8.94 1.76
CA ASP A 537 8.57 -8.15 2.16
C ASP A 537 8.35 -7.37 3.46
N TYR A 538 7.10 -7.28 3.91
CA TYR A 538 6.75 -6.58 5.13
C TYR A 538 6.92 -7.49 6.35
N SER A 539 7.33 -6.91 7.48
CA SER A 539 7.36 -7.61 8.74
C SER A 539 5.97 -7.69 9.38
N MET A 540 5.78 -8.64 10.30
CA MET A 540 4.55 -8.79 11.08
C MET A 540 4.19 -7.50 11.81
N PHE A 541 5.19 -6.78 12.33
CA PHE A 541 4.97 -5.52 13.03
C PHE A 541 4.55 -4.39 12.09
N GLN A 542 5.11 -4.31 10.88
CA GLN A 542 4.66 -3.36 9.86
C GLN A 542 3.19 -3.60 9.48
N LEU A 543 2.83 -4.86 9.24
CA LEU A 543 1.45 -5.22 8.86
C LEU A 543 0.44 -4.98 9.98
N ASP A 544 0.82 -5.21 11.25
CA ASP A 544 -0.02 -4.86 12.39
C ASP A 544 -0.27 -3.34 12.48
N ILE A 545 0.74 -2.52 12.24
CA ILE A 545 0.57 -1.06 12.19
C ILE A 545 -0.33 -0.63 11.02
N ILE A 546 -0.11 -1.20 9.83
CA ILE A 546 -0.92 -0.88 8.66
C ILE A 546 -2.38 -1.29 8.90
N ASN A 547 -2.62 -2.44 9.51
CA ASN A 547 -3.97 -2.88 9.89
C ASN A 547 -4.65 -1.89 10.84
N ASN A 548 -3.92 -1.31 11.78
CA ASN A 548 -4.44 -0.27 12.67
C ASN A 548 -4.76 1.06 11.96
N LEU A 549 -4.15 1.31 10.79
CA LEU A 549 -4.45 2.47 9.92
C LEU A 549 -5.63 2.21 8.98
N ALA A 550 -6.07 0.97 8.81
CA ALA A 550 -7.20 0.60 7.97
C ALA A 550 -8.50 0.57 8.76
N VAL A 551 -9.49 1.36 8.34
CA VAL A 551 -10.82 1.36 8.97
C VAL A 551 -11.51 0.02 8.71
N GLY A 552 -11.87 -0.68 9.80
CA GLY A 552 -12.56 -1.97 9.74
C GLY A 552 -11.71 -3.08 9.08
N SER A 553 -10.38 -3.00 9.21
CA SER A 553 -9.44 -3.97 8.62
C SER A 553 -9.64 -4.20 7.11
N SER A 554 -10.06 -3.15 6.39
CA SER A 554 -10.30 -3.23 4.93
C SER A 554 -8.98 -3.21 4.17
N LEU A 555 -8.45 -4.38 3.83
CA LEU A 555 -7.14 -4.58 3.23
C LEU A 555 -7.20 -5.49 1.99
N THR A 556 -6.41 -5.16 0.98
CA THR A 556 -6.07 -6.07 -0.12
C THR A 556 -4.56 -6.28 -0.12
N LEU A 557 -4.14 -7.49 0.19
CA LEU A 557 -2.75 -7.90 0.34
C LEU A 557 -2.40 -8.86 -0.80
N VAL A 558 -1.46 -8.49 -1.65
CA VAL A 558 -1.01 -9.37 -2.73
C VAL A 558 0.49 -9.63 -2.61
N GLY A 559 0.91 -10.87 -2.81
CA GLY A 559 2.31 -11.24 -2.65
C GLY A 559 2.64 -12.66 -3.10
N ASP A 560 3.92 -13.00 -2.96
CA ASP A 560 4.46 -14.32 -3.26
C ASP A 560 5.56 -14.69 -2.25
N LEU A 561 5.29 -15.62 -1.34
CA LEU A 561 6.28 -16.07 -0.35
C LEU A 561 7.56 -16.59 -0.99
N ALA A 562 7.47 -17.19 -2.19
CA ALA A 562 8.63 -17.72 -2.89
C ALA A 562 9.58 -16.61 -3.38
N GLN A 563 9.08 -15.39 -3.57
CA GLN A 563 9.84 -14.21 -3.99
C GLN A 563 10.26 -13.30 -2.83
N GLY A 564 10.07 -13.71 -1.57
CA GLY A 564 10.42 -12.93 -0.38
C GLY A 564 11.93 -12.93 -0.11
N ILE A 565 12.70 -12.10 -0.82
CA ILE A 565 14.16 -12.01 -0.66
C ILE A 565 14.58 -11.40 0.68
N TYR A 566 13.73 -10.60 1.30
CA TYR A 566 13.95 -10.03 2.65
C TYR A 566 13.45 -10.98 3.75
N TYR A 567 13.65 -12.28 3.57
CA TYR A 567 13.18 -13.38 4.42
C TYR A 567 13.53 -13.22 5.91
N TYR A 568 14.56 -12.46 6.22
CA TYR A 568 15.03 -12.22 7.58
C TYR A 568 14.11 -11.31 8.38
N LYS A 569 13.32 -10.45 7.72
CA LYS A 569 12.32 -9.57 8.36
C LYS A 569 10.90 -9.81 7.86
N GLY A 570 10.77 -10.25 6.62
CA GLY A 570 9.48 -10.44 5.95
C GLY A 570 8.69 -11.63 6.50
N ILE A 571 7.44 -11.72 6.09
CA ILE A 571 6.59 -12.85 6.45
C ILE A 571 7.05 -14.13 5.76
N ASN A 572 6.97 -15.24 6.46
CA ASN A 572 7.34 -16.56 5.95
C ASN A 572 6.15 -17.54 5.92
N SER A 573 5.02 -17.17 6.51
CA SER A 573 3.80 -17.95 6.55
C SER A 573 2.58 -17.04 6.49
N TRP A 574 1.62 -17.39 5.65
CA TRP A 574 0.33 -16.72 5.61
C TRP A 574 -0.51 -17.04 6.84
N ASP A 575 -0.41 -18.26 7.36
CA ASP A 575 -1.16 -18.69 8.54
C ASP A 575 -0.75 -17.87 9.78
N GLU A 576 0.56 -17.63 9.98
CA GLU A 576 1.05 -16.74 11.04
C GLU A 576 0.48 -15.31 10.90
N LEU A 577 0.43 -14.78 9.68
CA LEU A 577 -0.14 -13.45 9.43
C LEU A 577 -1.63 -13.42 9.76
N ILE A 578 -2.38 -14.43 9.35
CA ILE A 578 -3.82 -14.54 9.61
C ILE A 578 -4.09 -14.60 11.11
N GLU A 579 -3.37 -15.45 11.83
CA GLU A 579 -3.60 -15.66 13.27
C GLU A 579 -3.10 -14.48 14.11
N ASP A 580 -1.87 -14.04 13.90
CA ASP A 580 -1.21 -13.08 14.78
C ASP A 580 -1.65 -11.63 14.54
N VAL A 581 -1.89 -11.24 13.28
CA VAL A 581 -2.27 -9.86 12.92
C VAL A 581 -3.78 -9.72 12.72
N PHE A 582 -4.40 -10.65 11.98
CA PHE A 582 -5.83 -10.58 11.64
C PHE A 582 -6.73 -11.42 12.55
N LYS A 583 -6.17 -12.15 13.53
CA LYS A 583 -6.91 -12.92 14.54
C LYS A 583 -7.88 -13.94 13.94
N GLY A 584 -7.49 -14.58 12.86
CA GLY A 584 -8.31 -15.54 12.11
C GLY A 584 -9.33 -14.91 11.15
N GLU A 585 -9.42 -13.57 11.08
CA GLU A 585 -10.45 -12.87 10.29
C GLU A 585 -9.95 -12.41 8.90
N ALA A 586 -9.09 -13.17 8.25
CA ALA A 586 -8.63 -12.87 6.89
C ALA A 586 -8.96 -14.01 5.93
N THR A 587 -9.23 -13.67 4.68
CA THR A 587 -9.42 -14.66 3.62
C THR A 587 -8.13 -14.85 2.85
N TYR A 588 -7.71 -16.11 2.70
CA TYR A 588 -6.57 -16.50 1.89
C TYR A 588 -7.01 -17.15 0.58
N ILE A 589 -6.48 -16.64 -0.53
CA ILE A 589 -6.73 -17.21 -1.87
C ILE A 589 -5.39 -17.38 -2.57
N GLN A 590 -5.19 -18.54 -3.18
CA GLN A 590 -4.00 -18.80 -3.98
C GLN A 590 -4.37 -18.88 -5.46
N LEU A 591 -3.74 -18.01 -6.27
CA LEU A 591 -3.78 -18.06 -7.73
C LEU A 591 -2.84 -19.17 -8.21
N SER A 592 -3.39 -20.07 -8.99
CA SER A 592 -2.66 -21.25 -9.47
C SER A 592 -2.08 -21.09 -10.87
N GLN A 593 -2.48 -20.07 -11.63
CA GLN A 593 -2.08 -19.88 -13.02
C GLN A 593 -1.07 -18.76 -13.21
N SER A 594 -0.10 -18.96 -14.11
CA SER A 594 0.82 -17.91 -14.57
C SER A 594 0.59 -17.64 -16.06
N TYR A 595 0.47 -16.36 -16.41
CA TYR A 595 0.16 -15.90 -17.77
C TYR A 595 1.34 -15.21 -18.45
N ARG A 596 2.45 -15.05 -17.74
CA ARG A 596 3.54 -14.17 -18.14
C ARG A 596 4.62 -14.89 -18.95
N SER A 597 5.24 -15.87 -18.35
CA SER A 597 6.37 -16.61 -18.94
C SER A 597 5.92 -17.85 -19.67
N THR A 598 6.78 -18.39 -20.52
CA THR A 598 6.50 -19.65 -21.23
C THR A 598 6.48 -20.85 -20.27
N VAL A 599 5.84 -21.92 -20.68
CA VAL A 599 5.77 -23.20 -19.93
C VAL A 599 7.17 -23.65 -19.54
N GLU A 600 8.10 -23.62 -20.49
CA GLU A 600 9.46 -24.13 -20.32
C GLU A 600 10.26 -23.34 -19.28
N ILE A 601 10.07 -22.01 -19.20
CA ILE A 601 10.72 -21.15 -18.19
C ILE A 601 10.13 -21.44 -16.81
N ILE A 602 8.80 -21.55 -16.69
CA ILE A 602 8.13 -21.83 -15.42
C ILE A 602 8.52 -23.22 -14.89
N ASP A 603 8.53 -24.24 -15.75
CA ASP A 603 8.93 -25.60 -15.37
C ASP A 603 10.38 -25.64 -14.88
N PHE A 604 11.27 -24.91 -15.56
CA PHE A 604 12.66 -24.79 -15.14
C PHE A 604 12.79 -24.11 -13.77
N ALA A 605 12.10 -23.00 -13.56
CA ALA A 605 12.11 -22.26 -12.27
C ALA A 605 11.43 -23.06 -11.14
N SER A 606 10.49 -23.95 -11.46
CA SER A 606 9.77 -24.80 -10.49
C SER A 606 10.68 -25.72 -9.70
N LYS A 607 11.82 -26.13 -10.25
CA LYS A 607 12.83 -26.91 -9.50
C LYS A 607 13.37 -26.12 -8.31
N VAL A 608 13.67 -24.83 -8.51
CA VAL A 608 14.15 -23.95 -7.46
C VAL A 608 13.03 -23.65 -6.47
N LEU A 609 11.79 -23.43 -6.93
CA LEU A 609 10.62 -23.25 -6.08
C LEU A 609 10.43 -24.44 -5.12
N ASN A 610 10.42 -25.66 -5.65
CA ASN A 610 10.23 -26.87 -4.87
C ASN A 610 11.34 -27.06 -3.80
N SER A 611 12.56 -26.62 -4.09
CA SER A 611 13.68 -26.65 -3.14
C SER A 611 13.49 -25.72 -1.93
N GLN A 612 12.57 -24.74 -2.01
CA GLN A 612 12.29 -23.82 -0.90
C GLN A 612 11.40 -24.43 0.20
N ASN A 613 10.73 -25.55 -0.06
CA ASN A 613 9.83 -26.26 0.86
C ASN A 613 8.71 -25.37 1.47
N LEU A 614 8.11 -24.52 0.66
CA LEU A 614 7.06 -23.57 1.06
C LEU A 614 5.69 -24.18 0.77
N ASN A 615 5.10 -25.09 1.28
CA ASN A 615 3.72 -25.64 1.10
C ASN A 615 2.79 -24.84 0.14
N LEU A 616 3.32 -24.34 -0.97
CA LEU A 616 2.59 -23.61 -1.99
C LEU A 616 2.15 -24.57 -3.09
N LYS A 617 0.94 -24.37 -3.62
CA LYS A 617 0.51 -25.13 -4.82
C LYS A 617 1.40 -24.76 -5.99
N GLU A 618 1.76 -25.76 -6.79
CA GLU A 618 2.54 -25.54 -8.00
C GLU A 618 1.83 -24.57 -8.94
N CYS A 619 2.63 -23.74 -9.59
CA CYS A 619 2.16 -22.83 -10.61
C CYS A 619 1.87 -23.63 -11.89
N LYS A 620 0.67 -23.45 -12.43
CA LYS A 620 0.31 -24.02 -13.75
C LYS A 620 0.51 -22.93 -14.81
N PRO A 621 1.52 -23.06 -15.67
CA PRO A 621 1.69 -22.12 -16.76
C PRO A 621 0.51 -22.25 -17.74
N VAL A 622 0.02 -21.13 -18.25
CA VAL A 622 -1.00 -21.10 -19.29
C VAL A 622 -0.29 -21.18 -20.63
N LEU A 623 -0.54 -22.23 -21.36
CA LEU A 623 -0.27 -22.69 -22.73
C LEU A 623 0.52 -21.76 -23.70
N ARG A 624 1.50 -21.02 -23.18
CA ARG A 624 2.43 -20.27 -24.00
C ARG A 624 3.74 -21.01 -24.06
N HIS A 625 4.01 -21.67 -25.17
CA HIS A 625 5.26 -22.41 -25.40
C HIS A 625 6.36 -21.53 -25.99
N GLY A 626 7.59 -21.79 -25.58
CA GLY A 626 8.79 -21.12 -26.03
C GLY A 626 9.99 -22.05 -26.08
N GLN A 627 11.18 -21.48 -26.16
CA GLN A 627 12.40 -22.26 -26.08
C GLN A 627 12.69 -22.67 -24.64
N HIS A 628 13.22 -23.87 -24.44
CA HIS A 628 13.76 -24.27 -23.15
C HIS A 628 14.93 -23.37 -22.73
N PRO A 629 15.05 -23.00 -21.45
CA PRO A 629 16.24 -22.29 -20.93
C PRO A 629 17.52 -22.98 -21.37
N GLN A 630 18.46 -22.22 -21.95
CA GLN A 630 19.70 -22.73 -22.51
C GLN A 630 20.87 -22.48 -21.57
N ILE A 631 21.68 -23.55 -21.32
CA ILE A 631 22.89 -23.45 -20.52
C ILE A 631 24.09 -23.42 -21.47
N ILE A 632 24.83 -22.33 -21.48
CA ILE A 632 25.98 -22.10 -22.36
C ILE A 632 27.26 -22.04 -21.52
N GLU A 633 28.28 -22.82 -21.89
CA GLU A 633 29.58 -22.82 -21.25
C GLU A 633 30.45 -21.68 -21.82
N VAL A 634 31.04 -20.88 -20.92
CA VAL A 634 31.93 -19.75 -21.24
C VAL A 634 33.23 -19.91 -20.47
N LYS A 635 34.36 -19.69 -21.11
CA LYS A 635 35.70 -19.96 -20.52
C LYS A 635 36.56 -18.69 -20.42
N SER A 636 36.25 -17.66 -21.14
CA SER A 636 37.02 -16.42 -21.19
C SER A 636 36.11 -15.18 -21.23
N GLU A 637 36.69 -13.99 -21.02
CA GLU A 637 35.95 -12.74 -21.17
C GLU A 637 35.45 -12.54 -22.60
N GLU A 638 36.20 -12.98 -23.60
CA GLU A 638 35.81 -12.93 -25.01
C GLU A 638 34.62 -13.83 -25.28
N ASP A 639 34.53 -15.00 -24.64
CA ASP A 639 33.39 -15.90 -24.76
C ASP A 639 32.11 -15.24 -24.18
N TYR A 640 32.20 -14.57 -23.03
CA TYR A 640 31.08 -13.83 -22.48
C TYR A 640 30.57 -12.76 -23.46
N VAL A 641 31.46 -11.95 -24.01
CA VAL A 641 31.07 -10.90 -24.98
C VAL A 641 30.40 -11.52 -26.18
N ARG A 642 31.02 -12.55 -26.79
CA ARG A 642 30.50 -13.23 -27.98
C ARG A 642 29.12 -13.82 -27.75
N GLU A 643 28.92 -14.57 -26.66
CA GLU A 643 27.65 -15.24 -26.41
C GLU A 643 26.54 -14.23 -26.05
N ILE A 644 26.85 -13.15 -25.31
CA ILE A 644 25.87 -12.08 -25.04
C ILE A 644 25.49 -11.36 -26.33
N GLU A 645 26.43 -11.09 -27.23
CA GLU A 645 26.12 -10.49 -28.54
C GLU A 645 25.28 -11.41 -29.42
N ASN A 646 25.58 -12.70 -29.45
CA ASN A 646 24.77 -13.70 -30.17
C ASN A 646 23.32 -13.75 -29.63
N ILE A 647 23.14 -13.70 -28.30
CA ILE A 647 21.80 -13.67 -27.68
C ILE A 647 21.07 -12.38 -28.07
N ILE A 648 21.73 -11.24 -28.10
CA ILE A 648 21.11 -9.98 -28.55
C ILE A 648 20.70 -10.05 -30.01
N ASP A 649 21.51 -10.68 -30.87
CA ASP A 649 21.17 -10.83 -32.28
C ASP A 649 19.95 -11.76 -32.46
N ILE A 650 19.84 -12.87 -31.70
CA ILE A 650 18.65 -13.75 -31.67
C ILE A 650 17.43 -12.96 -31.18
N LEU A 651 17.57 -12.16 -30.12
CA LEU A 651 16.49 -11.35 -29.56
C LEU A 651 15.91 -10.37 -30.59
N LYS A 652 16.78 -9.73 -31.39
CA LYS A 652 16.38 -8.82 -32.47
C LYS A 652 15.68 -9.50 -33.62
N ASP A 653 16.16 -10.68 -34.01
CA ASP A 653 15.54 -11.47 -35.07
C ASP A 653 14.11 -11.88 -34.72
N ASP A 654 13.83 -12.08 -33.42
CA ASP A 654 12.49 -12.35 -32.88
C ASP A 654 11.66 -11.08 -32.60
N ASN A 655 12.10 -9.91 -33.04
CA ASN A 655 11.44 -8.61 -32.79
C ASN A 655 11.24 -8.29 -31.30
N LYS A 656 12.12 -8.77 -30.42
CA LYS A 656 12.15 -8.46 -28.98
C LYS A 656 13.19 -7.37 -28.70
N ARG A 657 13.06 -6.69 -27.54
CA ARG A 657 13.88 -5.49 -27.27
C ARG A 657 14.61 -5.52 -25.94
N SER A 658 13.95 -5.95 -24.87
CA SER A 658 14.47 -5.82 -23.52
C SER A 658 15.24 -7.05 -23.07
N MET A 659 16.46 -6.83 -22.54
CA MET A 659 17.28 -7.90 -21.98
C MET A 659 17.93 -7.50 -20.68
N ALA A 660 17.96 -8.42 -19.71
CA ALA A 660 18.72 -8.27 -18.46
C ALA A 660 19.80 -9.33 -18.31
N ILE A 661 21.02 -8.89 -18.02
CA ILE A 661 22.09 -9.72 -17.52
C ILE A 661 22.01 -9.68 -16.00
N VAL A 662 21.57 -10.78 -15.39
CA VAL A 662 21.38 -10.89 -13.96
C VAL A 662 22.63 -11.45 -13.31
N THR A 663 23.20 -10.67 -12.41
CA THR A 663 24.40 -11.04 -11.63
C THR A 663 24.01 -11.32 -10.19
N LYS A 664 24.88 -11.96 -9.41
CA LYS A 664 24.62 -12.22 -7.99
C LYS A 664 24.55 -10.94 -7.17
N ASP A 665 25.52 -10.06 -7.36
CA ASP A 665 25.71 -8.82 -6.59
C ASP A 665 26.23 -7.66 -7.43
N ASN A 666 26.35 -6.48 -6.83
CA ASN A 666 26.86 -5.28 -7.48
C ASN A 666 28.32 -5.37 -7.93
N LYS A 667 29.13 -6.18 -7.27
CA LYS A 667 30.52 -6.34 -7.63
C LYS A 667 30.62 -7.03 -8.98
N GLU A 668 29.94 -8.14 -9.12
CA GLU A 668 29.85 -8.87 -10.39
C GLU A 668 29.22 -8.01 -11.51
N SER A 669 28.18 -7.21 -11.19
CA SER A 669 27.59 -6.27 -12.15
C SER A 669 28.63 -5.28 -12.70
N LYS A 670 29.45 -4.72 -11.83
CA LYS A 670 30.49 -3.76 -12.24
C LYS A 670 31.62 -4.43 -13.02
N GLU A 671 31.97 -5.65 -12.71
CA GLU A 671 32.99 -6.42 -13.42
C GLU A 671 32.56 -6.71 -14.85
N ILE A 672 31.39 -7.31 -15.05
CA ILE A 672 30.87 -7.61 -16.38
C ILE A 672 30.56 -6.34 -17.20
N TYR A 673 30.09 -5.26 -16.55
CA TYR A 673 29.86 -3.99 -17.19
C TYR A 673 31.13 -3.42 -17.83
N LYS A 674 32.28 -3.47 -17.10
CA LYS A 674 33.58 -3.02 -17.63
C LYS A 674 34.04 -3.83 -18.84
N VAL A 675 33.84 -5.16 -18.79
CA VAL A 675 34.19 -6.06 -19.90
C VAL A 675 33.34 -5.74 -21.13
N LEU A 676 32.03 -5.62 -20.98
CA LEU A 676 31.10 -5.34 -22.07
C LEU A 676 31.27 -3.92 -22.62
N GLN A 677 31.49 -2.91 -21.78
CA GLN A 677 31.73 -1.53 -22.22
C GLN A 677 32.98 -1.40 -23.08
N LYS A 678 34.02 -2.21 -22.83
CA LYS A 678 35.28 -2.18 -23.57
C LYS A 678 35.23 -2.96 -24.88
N ASN A 679 34.54 -4.11 -24.88
CA ASN A 679 34.71 -5.14 -25.91
C ASN A 679 33.43 -5.41 -26.73
N SER A 680 32.26 -4.93 -26.32
CA SER A 680 31.00 -5.18 -27.06
C SER A 680 30.61 -4.07 -28.01
N LYS A 681 29.97 -4.45 -29.13
CA LYS A 681 29.35 -3.55 -30.10
C LYS A 681 28.04 -2.92 -29.60
N TYR A 682 27.45 -3.44 -28.49
CA TYR A 682 26.20 -2.98 -27.93
C TYR A 682 26.42 -2.09 -26.70
N LYS A 683 25.45 -1.20 -26.43
CA LYS A 683 25.45 -0.36 -25.26
C LYS A 683 24.65 -1.02 -24.14
N PHE A 684 25.20 -1.02 -22.94
CA PHE A 684 24.57 -1.57 -21.74
C PHE A 684 24.39 -0.51 -20.67
N GLY A 685 23.24 -0.55 -19.97
CA GLY A 685 23.01 0.17 -18.74
C GLY A 685 23.35 -0.70 -17.52
N ILE A 686 23.79 -0.09 -16.43
CA ILE A 686 23.97 -0.76 -15.14
C ILE A 686 22.97 -0.23 -14.13
N VAL A 687 22.24 -1.15 -13.48
CA VAL A 687 21.26 -0.80 -12.45
C VAL A 687 21.90 -0.94 -11.07
N THR A 688 21.67 0.05 -10.23
CA THR A 688 22.15 0.11 -8.85
C THR A 688 21.00 0.58 -7.94
N GLU A 689 21.16 0.51 -6.63
CA GLU A 689 20.18 0.95 -5.63
C GLU A 689 19.79 2.43 -5.76
N LYS A 690 20.61 3.21 -6.47
CA LYS A 690 20.40 4.64 -6.70
C LYS A 690 19.81 4.97 -8.06
N SER A 691 19.51 3.97 -8.89
CA SER A 691 18.99 4.17 -10.23
C SER A 691 17.48 4.48 -10.16
N ASP A 692 17.09 5.68 -10.57
CA ASP A 692 15.67 6.10 -10.58
C ASP A 692 14.94 5.69 -11.87
N LYS A 693 15.67 5.38 -12.97
CA LYS A 693 15.11 4.96 -14.27
C LYS A 693 16.01 3.94 -14.97
N CYS A 694 15.38 3.05 -15.71
CA CYS A 694 16.04 2.07 -16.58
C CYS A 694 15.59 2.35 -18.03
N GLU A 695 16.36 3.18 -18.77
CA GLU A 695 15.99 3.61 -20.12
C GLU A 695 16.70 2.80 -21.23
N ASP A 696 17.76 2.06 -20.90
CA ASP A 696 18.50 1.24 -21.86
C ASP A 696 17.79 -0.11 -22.11
N ASP A 697 17.79 -0.58 -23.35
CA ASP A 697 17.18 -1.86 -23.76
C ASP A 697 17.93 -3.07 -23.14
N TYR A 698 19.24 -2.95 -22.89
CA TYR A 698 20.10 -3.99 -22.33
C TYR A 698 20.67 -3.56 -20.99
N LEU A 699 20.26 -4.24 -19.93
CA LEU A 699 20.62 -3.88 -18.56
C LEU A 699 21.50 -4.95 -17.91
N ILE A 700 22.40 -4.49 -17.06
CA ILE A 700 23.14 -5.34 -16.12
C ILE A 700 22.61 -5.03 -14.73
N ILE A 701 22.09 -6.05 -14.04
CA ILE A 701 21.33 -5.86 -12.80
C ILE A 701 21.67 -6.94 -11.77
N PRO A 702 21.96 -6.58 -10.50
CA PRO A 702 22.11 -7.56 -9.44
C PRO A 702 20.76 -8.23 -9.11
N SER A 703 20.81 -9.51 -8.75
CA SER A 703 19.64 -10.38 -8.55
C SER A 703 18.56 -9.79 -7.63
N TYR A 704 18.96 -9.12 -6.54
CA TYR A 704 18.04 -8.53 -5.58
C TYR A 704 17.30 -7.27 -6.10
N LEU A 705 17.79 -6.62 -7.16
CA LEU A 705 17.12 -5.50 -7.80
C LEU A 705 16.22 -5.90 -8.99
N THR A 706 16.21 -7.19 -9.36
CA THR A 706 15.37 -7.68 -10.46
C THR A 706 13.89 -7.79 -10.09
N LYS A 707 13.59 -7.74 -8.80
CA LYS A 707 12.23 -7.92 -8.29
C LYS A 707 11.27 -6.85 -8.83
N GLY A 708 10.13 -7.30 -9.36
CA GLY A 708 9.11 -6.42 -9.97
C GLY A 708 9.42 -6.00 -11.42
N LEU A 709 10.62 -6.28 -11.95
CA LEU A 709 10.97 -6.02 -13.34
C LEU A 709 10.69 -7.23 -14.23
N GLU A 710 10.61 -6.98 -15.55
CA GLU A 710 10.34 -7.99 -16.58
C GLU A 710 11.14 -7.67 -17.83
N PHE A 711 11.63 -8.72 -18.46
CA PHE A 711 12.45 -8.60 -19.67
C PHE A 711 12.04 -9.65 -20.71
N ASP A 712 12.10 -9.32 -21.99
CA ASP A 712 11.87 -10.29 -23.06
C ASP A 712 12.85 -11.46 -22.94
N CYS A 713 14.09 -11.18 -22.55
CA CYS A 713 15.17 -12.14 -22.35
C CYS A 713 15.91 -11.89 -21.06
N THR A 714 16.27 -12.95 -20.34
CA THR A 714 17.20 -12.87 -19.20
C THR A 714 18.42 -13.75 -19.43
N ILE A 715 19.57 -13.28 -18.96
CA ILE A 715 20.84 -14.03 -18.91
C ILE A 715 21.26 -14.14 -17.46
N ILE A 716 21.22 -15.33 -16.87
CA ILE A 716 21.74 -15.55 -15.52
C ILE A 716 23.25 -15.80 -15.60
N LEU A 717 24.03 -14.92 -14.97
CA LEU A 717 25.47 -14.94 -15.07
C LEU A 717 26.09 -15.86 -14.03
N ASN A 718 26.76 -16.92 -14.47
CA ASN A 718 27.54 -17.85 -13.68
C ASN A 718 26.91 -18.29 -12.35
N PRO A 719 25.73 -18.96 -12.35
CA PRO A 719 25.09 -19.45 -11.13
C PRO A 719 25.81 -20.68 -10.60
N SER A 720 27.01 -20.49 -10.02
CA SER A 720 27.84 -21.56 -9.46
C SER A 720 27.35 -22.00 -8.06
N LYS A 721 27.82 -23.16 -7.60
CA LYS A 721 27.53 -23.67 -6.25
C LYS A 721 28.00 -22.74 -5.12
N GLU A 722 29.06 -21.97 -5.36
CA GLU A 722 29.58 -21.00 -4.41
C GLU A 722 28.69 -19.74 -4.34
N LYS A 723 28.18 -19.29 -5.49
CA LYS A 723 27.34 -18.08 -5.58
C LYS A 723 25.90 -18.35 -5.15
N TYR A 724 25.32 -19.47 -5.52
CA TYR A 724 23.97 -19.87 -5.17
C TYR A 724 24.01 -21.19 -4.40
N ALA A 725 24.26 -21.06 -3.10
CA ALA A 725 24.26 -22.16 -2.16
C ALA A 725 22.83 -22.64 -1.84
N GLU A 726 22.71 -23.78 -1.16
CA GLU A 726 21.40 -24.35 -0.79
C GLU A 726 20.73 -23.66 0.41
N ASN A 727 21.12 -22.40 0.72
CA ASN A 727 20.45 -21.59 1.73
C ASN A 727 19.20 -20.89 1.19
N LEU A 728 18.31 -20.48 2.07
CA LEU A 728 17.01 -19.92 1.69
C LEU A 728 17.12 -18.61 0.88
N LEU A 729 18.08 -17.74 1.19
CA LEU A 729 18.28 -16.48 0.46
C LEU A 729 18.66 -16.76 -1.00
N ASP A 730 19.64 -17.64 -1.22
CA ASP A 730 20.13 -17.94 -2.55
C ASP A 730 19.07 -18.63 -3.41
N LYS A 731 18.27 -19.52 -2.81
CA LYS A 731 17.11 -20.13 -3.47
C LYS A 731 16.09 -19.07 -3.92
N LYS A 732 15.77 -18.12 -3.04
CA LYS A 732 14.81 -17.05 -3.37
C LYS A 732 15.36 -16.09 -4.43
N LEU A 733 16.63 -15.68 -4.31
CA LEU A 733 17.27 -14.82 -5.31
C LEU A 733 17.33 -15.48 -6.70
N LEU A 734 17.67 -16.75 -6.75
CA LEU A 734 17.70 -17.49 -8.01
C LEU A 734 16.30 -17.65 -8.60
N TYR A 735 15.30 -18.01 -7.79
CA TYR A 735 13.91 -18.12 -8.23
C TYR A 735 13.38 -16.79 -8.78
N VAL A 736 13.64 -15.68 -8.07
CA VAL A 736 13.26 -14.33 -8.55
C VAL A 736 13.93 -14.05 -9.89
N SER A 737 15.23 -14.33 -10.05
CA SER A 737 15.96 -14.07 -11.28
C SER A 737 15.42 -14.86 -12.47
N LEU A 738 15.18 -16.18 -12.29
CA LEU A 738 14.65 -17.07 -13.33
C LEU A 738 13.22 -16.69 -13.78
N THR A 739 12.41 -16.10 -12.88
CA THR A 739 11.03 -15.71 -13.18
C THR A 739 10.90 -14.31 -13.79
N ARG A 740 12.00 -13.67 -14.20
CA ARG A 740 11.99 -12.35 -14.86
C ARG A 740 11.85 -12.43 -16.37
N ALA A 741 12.20 -13.57 -16.95
CA ALA A 741 12.11 -13.80 -18.40
C ALA A 741 10.66 -13.97 -18.87
N LEU A 742 10.31 -13.27 -19.95
CA LEU A 742 9.01 -13.40 -20.60
C LEU A 742 9.04 -14.47 -21.73
N HIS A 743 10.14 -14.50 -22.51
CA HIS A 743 10.22 -15.28 -23.74
C HIS A 743 11.43 -16.20 -23.80
N MET A 744 12.60 -15.74 -23.36
CA MET A 744 13.86 -16.44 -23.49
C MET A 744 14.68 -16.36 -22.22
N GLU A 745 15.33 -17.46 -21.88
CA GLU A 745 16.23 -17.50 -20.71
C GLU A 745 17.51 -18.25 -21.05
N PHE A 746 18.63 -17.62 -20.72
CA PHE A 746 19.97 -18.16 -20.92
C PHE A 746 20.74 -18.18 -19.60
N ILE A 747 21.58 -19.19 -19.43
CA ILE A 747 22.45 -19.36 -18.29
C ILE A 747 23.88 -19.45 -18.81
N LEU A 748 24.70 -18.46 -18.54
CA LEU A 748 26.12 -18.49 -18.88
C LEU A 748 26.90 -19.05 -17.69
N LYS A 749 27.52 -20.22 -17.86
CA LYS A 749 28.29 -20.90 -16.80
C LYS A 749 29.80 -20.88 -17.11
N ALA A 750 30.60 -20.41 -16.18
CA ALA A 750 32.07 -20.58 -16.22
C ALA A 750 32.53 -21.81 -15.42
N ASP A 751 31.83 -22.14 -14.35
CA ASP A 751 32.14 -23.17 -13.39
C ASP A 751 31.05 -24.26 -13.30
N SER A 752 31.14 -25.10 -12.30
CA SER A 752 30.07 -26.05 -12.00
C SER A 752 28.80 -25.30 -11.57
N ILE A 753 27.71 -25.57 -12.27
CA ILE A 753 26.40 -25.00 -11.98
C ILE A 753 25.89 -25.41 -10.59
N THR A 754 25.07 -24.58 -9.97
CA THR A 754 24.42 -24.88 -8.68
C THR A 754 23.53 -26.12 -8.79
N ASN A 755 23.34 -26.84 -7.69
CA ASN A 755 22.44 -28.02 -7.63
C ASN A 755 20.93 -27.59 -7.63
N LEU A 756 20.64 -26.30 -7.61
CA LEU A 756 19.28 -25.77 -7.53
C LEU A 756 18.55 -25.80 -8.90
N ILE A 757 19.30 -25.91 -10.00
CA ILE A 757 18.78 -25.94 -11.39
C ILE A 757 19.22 -27.18 -12.17
#